data_88a1e186c233930384e41f8aa5229934
#
_entry.id   88a1e186c233930384e41f8aa5229934
#
_cell.length_a   1.000
_cell.length_b   1.000
_cell.length_c   1.000
_cell.angle_alpha   90.00
_cell.angle_beta   90.00
_cell.angle_gamma   90.00
#
_symmetry.space_group_name_H-M   'P 1'
#
loop_
_entity.id
_entity.type
_entity.pdbx_description
1 polymer ?
#
loop_
_entity_poly.entity_id
_entity_poly.type
_entity_poly.pdbx_seq_one_letter_code
_entity_poly.pdbx_strand_id
1 'polypeptide(L)'
;MQENLVIVESPAKAKTIEKFLGKDYIVKSSFGHIRDLSKKDLGINIDDEFRPVYEIPGDKKKVVDELTKLAKSKTVWLASDEDREGEAIAWHLPEVLGLPVDQTKRIVFHEITKRAILEAIENPRTVNMDLVNAQQARRILDRLVGFELSPVLWKKVRPSLSAGRVQSVAVRLIVEREREIIAFRSAPYFRVVAQFYAANDPEKTLFKAELSSRFETQAEAEAFLRSCIGATFTVSKAEEKPAQRFPAPPFTTSTLQQEAGRKLGMSVSQTMSVAQHLYEQGLITYMRTDSVNLSQQALAQCKEEITKLYGEKYSSWHNYKTKTKGAQEAHEAIRPSYIDRQSIEGTPAEKKLYDLIWKRTVASQMVCAELDRTTIVIDMSGSSQQFVATGEVVRFDGFLRLYSESTDDDQAAESGEGLLPKMAQGDELLSTQITATERFTQAPARYNEASLVKRLEELGIGRPSTYAPTITTIINRGYVVKQNREGQKRNYVQMTLTGDKLATKNLSESYGKEKNRLSPTDIGMVVNDYLETQFKPIMDYNFTASVEKEFDRIADGDITWVKMIHDFYGPFHQMVDTAIGTQTDKKSQARILGNDPKTGHIVKARIGRYGPMVEIEGEEGQKGRFASLKKGQLIESITLEEALALFALPRDLGQLDGEELSVGIGKYGPYVRHGKSFASLQKGDDPYTLTYERAVEIVHAQQAAAAAANTPLRSFPEEPDMLVKNGRYGAYIAYKGKNYRLPKGSKPEELTLDDCLKIVADSKK
;
A
#
# COMPACT_ATOMS: atom_id res chain seq x y z
N MET A 1 -7.40 43.48 22.86
CA MET A 1 -7.09 42.21 23.53
C MET A 1 -7.66 41.11 22.63
N GLN A 2 -6.91 40.00 22.40
CA GLN A 2 -7.43 38.90 21.59
C GLN A 2 -8.60 38.23 22.33
N GLU A 3 -9.81 38.30 21.78
CA GLU A 3 -11.04 37.84 22.44
C GLU A 3 -11.45 36.43 22.01
N ASN A 4 -10.87 35.91 20.91
CA ASN A 4 -11.26 34.66 20.32
C ASN A 4 -10.12 33.65 20.35
N LEU A 5 -10.42 32.38 20.68
CA LEU A 5 -9.53 31.23 20.63
C LEU A 5 -10.05 30.24 19.58
N VAL A 6 -9.32 30.09 18.47
CA VAL A 6 -9.62 29.06 17.47
C VAL A 6 -8.75 27.84 17.74
N ILE A 7 -9.37 26.66 17.86
CA ILE A 7 -8.66 25.41 18.12
C ILE A 7 -8.77 24.51 16.90
N VAL A 8 -7.60 24.12 16.36
CA VAL A 8 -7.42 23.21 15.23
C VAL A 8 -6.67 21.95 15.65
N GLU A 9 -6.62 20.91 14.83
CA GLU A 9 -5.94 19.67 15.17
C GLU A 9 -4.42 19.68 14.95
N SER A 10 -3.88 20.54 14.06
CA SER A 10 -2.44 20.55 13.76
C SER A 10 -1.78 21.93 13.88
N PRO A 11 -0.49 21.99 14.27
CA PRO A 11 0.25 23.25 14.35
C PRO A 11 0.44 23.93 12.98
N ALA A 12 0.54 23.16 11.90
CA ALA A 12 0.70 23.70 10.55
C ALA A 12 -0.59 24.42 10.11
N LYS A 13 -1.74 23.80 10.34
CA LYS A 13 -3.06 24.38 10.10
C LYS A 13 -3.27 25.65 10.94
N ALA A 14 -2.87 25.64 12.23
CA ALA A 14 -2.93 26.81 13.09
C ALA A 14 -2.18 28.00 12.48
N LYS A 15 -0.95 27.78 12.03
CA LYS A 15 -0.08 28.78 11.41
C LYS A 15 -0.67 29.40 10.13
N THR A 16 -1.35 28.56 9.33
CA THR A 16 -1.98 29.02 8.07
C THR A 16 -3.23 29.84 8.35
N ILE A 17 -4.10 29.38 9.25
CA ILE A 17 -5.36 30.04 9.59
C ILE A 17 -5.11 31.36 10.33
N GLU A 18 -4.16 31.42 11.25
CA GLU A 18 -3.81 32.64 12.01
C GLU A 18 -3.49 33.81 11.10
N LYS A 19 -2.84 33.56 9.95
CA LYS A 19 -2.54 34.62 8.95
C LYS A 19 -3.79 35.24 8.34
N PHE A 20 -4.92 34.56 8.35
CA PHE A 20 -6.16 35.00 7.71
C PHE A 20 -7.10 35.73 8.67
N LEU A 21 -7.09 35.36 9.97
CA LEU A 21 -8.06 35.83 10.95
C LEU A 21 -7.73 37.19 11.60
N GLY A 22 -6.48 37.67 11.53
CA GLY A 22 -6.12 38.95 12.11
C GLY A 22 -5.89 38.94 13.63
N LYS A 23 -5.76 40.14 14.23
CA LYS A 23 -5.23 40.32 15.59
C LYS A 23 -6.20 39.96 16.72
N ASP A 24 -7.48 39.81 16.44
CA ASP A 24 -8.51 39.51 17.46
C ASP A 24 -8.62 38.00 17.77
N TYR A 25 -7.89 37.20 17.05
CA TYR A 25 -7.89 35.75 17.16
C TYR A 25 -6.53 35.19 17.59
N ILE A 26 -6.55 34.20 18.47
CA ILE A 26 -5.42 33.30 18.74
C ILE A 26 -5.78 31.95 18.15
N VAL A 27 -4.89 31.37 17.35
CA VAL A 27 -5.08 30.02 16.81
C VAL A 27 -4.13 29.05 17.50
N LYS A 28 -4.67 27.98 18.09
CA LYS A 28 -3.93 26.94 18.81
C LYS A 28 -4.25 25.56 18.26
N SER A 29 -3.30 24.62 18.46
CA SER A 29 -3.46 23.24 18.06
C SER A 29 -3.75 22.35 19.26
N SER A 30 -4.69 21.40 19.12
CA SER A 30 -4.89 20.26 20.03
C SER A 30 -3.90 19.13 19.81
N PHE A 31 -3.12 19.17 18.71
CA PHE A 31 -2.24 18.07 18.28
C PHE A 31 -3.01 16.74 18.07
N GLY A 32 -4.20 16.81 17.47
CA GLY A 32 -5.12 15.70 17.26
C GLY A 32 -6.06 15.47 18.44
N HIS A 33 -6.45 14.23 18.66
CA HIS A 33 -7.33 13.87 19.80
C HIS A 33 -6.69 14.19 21.15
N ILE A 34 -7.45 14.83 22.02
CA ILE A 34 -7.01 15.21 23.38
C ILE A 34 -7.45 14.20 24.45
N ARG A 35 -8.40 13.32 24.15
CA ARG A 35 -8.76 12.15 24.97
C ARG A 35 -9.02 10.93 24.09
N ASP A 36 -8.83 9.76 24.65
CA ASP A 36 -9.04 8.46 24.00
C ASP A 36 -9.57 7.45 25.02
N LEU A 37 -10.07 6.31 24.53
CA LEU A 37 -10.43 5.18 25.39
C LEU A 37 -9.22 4.71 26.21
N SER A 38 -9.46 4.27 27.44
CA SER A 38 -8.41 3.73 28.30
C SER A 38 -7.55 2.69 27.57
N LYS A 39 -6.23 2.76 27.77
CA LYS A 39 -5.28 1.78 27.22
C LYS A 39 -5.03 0.59 28.13
N LYS A 40 -5.49 0.67 29.40
CA LYS A 40 -5.23 -0.34 30.42
C LYS A 40 -6.25 -1.48 30.41
N ASP A 41 -7.46 -1.18 29.99
CA ASP A 41 -8.60 -2.08 29.94
C ASP A 41 -9.39 -1.90 28.64
N LEU A 42 -10.58 -2.50 28.58
CA LEU A 42 -11.48 -2.35 27.43
C LEU A 42 -11.88 -0.89 27.19
N GLY A 43 -12.01 -0.09 28.26
CA GLY A 43 -12.45 1.31 28.19
C GLY A 43 -13.90 1.48 27.75
N ILE A 44 -14.72 0.44 27.86
CA ILE A 44 -16.14 0.40 27.48
C ILE A 44 -16.90 -0.33 28.54
N ASN A 45 -17.97 0.28 29.07
CA ASN A 45 -18.89 -0.36 30.03
C ASN A 45 -20.00 -1.07 29.25
N ILE A 46 -19.89 -2.39 29.10
CA ILE A 46 -20.84 -3.21 28.34
C ILE A 46 -22.22 -3.20 28.97
N ASP A 47 -22.28 -3.27 30.30
CA ASP A 47 -23.55 -3.34 31.08
C ASP A 47 -24.30 -1.99 31.15
N ASP A 48 -23.61 -0.89 30.78
CA ASP A 48 -24.16 0.45 30.74
C ASP A 48 -24.18 0.96 29.28
N GLU A 49 -24.99 0.32 28.46
CA GLU A 49 -25.23 0.67 27.05
C GLU A 49 -23.92 0.92 26.21
N PHE A 50 -22.88 0.15 26.49
CA PHE A 50 -21.56 0.28 25.86
C PHE A 50 -20.91 1.65 26.06
N ARG A 51 -21.21 2.33 27.13
CA ARG A 51 -20.70 3.66 27.41
C ARG A 51 -19.17 3.69 27.44
N PRO A 52 -18.56 4.51 26.60
CA PRO A 52 -17.10 4.63 26.55
C PRO A 52 -16.55 5.40 27.75
N VAL A 53 -15.40 4.95 28.26
CA VAL A 53 -14.66 5.63 29.32
C VAL A 53 -13.45 6.30 28.68
N TYR A 54 -13.53 7.61 28.55
CA TYR A 54 -12.46 8.42 27.95
C TYR A 54 -11.51 8.95 29.03
N GLU A 55 -10.20 8.92 28.71
CA GLU A 55 -9.14 9.51 29.54
C GLU A 55 -8.26 10.47 28.72
N ILE A 56 -7.65 11.44 29.38
CA ILE A 56 -6.68 12.34 28.76
C ILE A 56 -5.31 11.64 28.81
N PRO A 57 -4.69 11.30 27.65
CA PRO A 57 -3.36 10.72 27.62
C PRO A 57 -2.33 11.63 28.30
N GLY A 58 -1.35 11.03 28.99
CA GLY A 58 -0.36 11.77 29.77
C GLY A 58 0.43 12.81 28.97
N ASP A 59 0.72 12.53 27.71
CA ASP A 59 1.37 13.41 26.76
C ASP A 59 0.52 14.62 26.33
N LYS A 60 -0.82 14.55 26.50
CA LYS A 60 -1.77 15.62 26.17
C LYS A 60 -2.06 16.59 27.30
N LYS A 61 -1.74 16.25 28.56
CA LYS A 61 -2.06 17.08 29.73
C LYS A 61 -1.60 18.53 29.59
N LYS A 62 -0.36 18.76 29.14
CA LYS A 62 0.18 20.12 28.96
C LYS A 62 -0.62 20.96 27.95
N VAL A 63 -1.04 20.33 26.85
CA VAL A 63 -1.85 20.99 25.82
C VAL A 63 -3.23 21.32 26.36
N VAL A 64 -3.85 20.37 27.07
CA VAL A 64 -5.16 20.59 27.73
C VAL A 64 -5.07 21.71 28.74
N ASP A 65 -4.05 21.74 29.60
CA ASP A 65 -3.85 22.81 30.60
C ASP A 65 -3.71 24.20 29.95
N GLU A 66 -2.94 24.30 28.85
CA GLU A 66 -2.79 25.53 28.08
C GLU A 66 -4.11 26.00 27.46
N LEU A 67 -4.82 25.09 26.78
CA LEU A 67 -6.12 25.41 26.16
C LEU A 67 -7.18 25.77 27.20
N THR A 68 -7.25 25.07 28.34
CA THR A 68 -8.17 25.39 29.44
C THR A 68 -7.92 26.77 30.01
N LYS A 69 -6.65 27.14 30.18
CA LYS A 69 -6.29 28.50 30.66
C LYS A 69 -6.73 29.59 29.70
N LEU A 70 -6.57 29.38 28.39
CA LEU A 70 -6.99 30.33 27.37
C LEU A 70 -8.53 30.41 27.23
N ALA A 71 -9.22 29.28 27.31
CA ALA A 71 -10.66 29.18 27.15
C ALA A 71 -11.44 29.92 28.26
N LYS A 72 -10.88 30.09 29.47
CA LYS A 72 -11.52 30.82 30.59
C LYS A 72 -11.84 32.28 30.28
N SER A 73 -11.12 32.90 29.38
CA SER A 73 -11.25 34.35 29.09
C SER A 73 -11.56 34.66 27.64
N LYS A 74 -11.84 33.66 26.80
CA LYS A 74 -11.99 33.83 25.36
C LYS A 74 -13.20 33.08 24.83
N THR A 75 -13.79 33.60 23.75
CA THR A 75 -14.76 32.82 22.96
C THR A 75 -14.04 31.72 22.20
N VAL A 76 -14.44 30.47 22.40
CA VAL A 76 -13.83 29.30 21.77
C VAL A 76 -14.52 28.97 20.45
N TRP A 77 -13.70 28.73 19.43
CA TRP A 77 -14.10 28.31 18.10
C TRP A 77 -13.40 26.99 17.76
N LEU A 78 -14.17 25.97 17.41
CA LEU A 78 -13.66 24.64 17.03
C LEU A 78 -13.52 24.58 15.52
N ALA A 79 -12.31 24.34 15.03
CA ALA A 79 -11.96 24.41 13.61
C ALA A 79 -11.21 23.17 13.12
N SER A 80 -11.56 21.99 13.67
CA SER A 80 -11.06 20.69 13.18
C SER A 80 -11.63 20.35 11.80
N ASP A 81 -11.04 19.34 11.14
CA ASP A 81 -11.46 18.91 9.80
C ASP A 81 -12.95 18.52 9.73
N GLU A 82 -13.51 18.58 8.54
CA GLU A 82 -14.90 18.25 8.30
C GLU A 82 -15.09 16.76 7.98
N ASP A 83 -14.59 15.90 8.85
CA ASP A 83 -14.88 14.49 8.81
C ASP A 83 -15.29 14.00 10.21
N ARG A 84 -15.67 12.72 10.33
CA ARG A 84 -16.10 12.13 11.62
C ARG A 84 -15.02 12.21 12.70
N GLU A 85 -13.74 12.09 12.31
CA GLU A 85 -12.63 12.21 13.27
C GLU A 85 -12.46 13.64 13.76
N GLY A 86 -12.53 14.63 12.85
CA GLY A 86 -12.49 16.04 13.22
C GLY A 86 -13.71 16.47 14.05
N GLU A 87 -14.89 15.92 13.77
CA GLU A 87 -16.09 16.19 14.56
C GLU A 87 -15.98 15.61 15.98
N ALA A 88 -15.40 14.42 16.12
CA ALA A 88 -15.10 13.83 17.44
C ALA A 88 -14.06 14.66 18.22
N ILE A 89 -13.03 15.20 17.55
CA ILE A 89 -12.09 16.13 18.18
C ILE A 89 -12.82 17.38 18.65
N ALA A 90 -13.71 17.94 17.81
CA ALA A 90 -14.52 19.10 18.16
C ALA A 90 -15.44 18.85 19.36
N TRP A 91 -15.97 17.63 19.51
CA TRP A 91 -16.78 17.25 20.66
C TRP A 91 -15.93 17.04 21.92
N HIS A 92 -14.77 16.39 21.81
CA HIS A 92 -13.90 16.14 22.96
C HIS A 92 -13.36 17.43 23.59
N LEU A 93 -13.16 18.50 22.81
CA LEU A 93 -12.60 19.76 23.29
C LEU A 93 -13.52 20.45 24.32
N PRO A 94 -14.79 20.78 24.03
CA PRO A 94 -15.69 21.37 25.03
C PRO A 94 -15.83 20.53 26.29
N GLU A 95 -15.97 19.22 26.16
CA GLU A 95 -16.06 18.28 27.28
C GLU A 95 -14.87 18.42 28.24
N VAL A 96 -13.65 18.52 27.71
CA VAL A 96 -12.42 18.64 28.51
C VAL A 96 -12.23 20.07 29.04
N LEU A 97 -12.66 21.07 28.28
CA LEU A 97 -12.51 22.49 28.64
C LEU A 97 -13.64 22.99 29.57
N GLY A 98 -14.66 22.15 29.84
CA GLY A 98 -15.82 22.51 30.66
C GLY A 98 -16.74 23.53 30.00
N LEU A 99 -16.89 23.44 28.68
CA LEU A 99 -17.74 24.31 27.87
C LEU A 99 -19.01 23.57 27.42
N PRO A 100 -20.16 24.29 27.25
CA PRO A 100 -21.37 23.68 26.72
C PRO A 100 -21.19 23.30 25.25
N VAL A 101 -21.35 22.02 24.93
CA VAL A 101 -21.15 21.47 23.57
C VAL A 101 -22.13 22.10 22.57
N ASP A 102 -23.36 22.27 22.98
CA ASP A 102 -24.48 22.81 22.20
C ASP A 102 -24.41 24.34 21.95
N GLN A 103 -23.48 25.04 22.60
CA GLN A 103 -23.29 26.49 22.47
C GLN A 103 -21.88 26.85 21.94
N THR A 104 -20.94 25.90 21.94
CA THR A 104 -19.59 26.16 21.46
C THR A 104 -19.57 26.23 19.94
N LYS A 105 -19.01 27.32 19.42
CA LYS A 105 -18.98 27.59 17.98
C LYS A 105 -18.09 26.60 17.23
N ARG A 106 -18.65 25.94 16.22
CA ARG A 106 -17.98 25.02 15.30
C ARG A 106 -17.94 25.65 13.92
N ILE A 107 -16.78 25.78 13.31
CA ILE A 107 -16.61 26.20 11.91
C ILE A 107 -16.05 25.04 11.08
N VAL A 108 -16.55 24.92 9.86
CA VAL A 108 -16.18 23.89 8.91
C VAL A 108 -15.79 24.54 7.59
N PHE A 109 -14.81 23.95 6.90
CA PHE A 109 -14.33 24.43 5.61
C PHE A 109 -13.64 23.27 4.86
N HIS A 110 -13.84 23.23 3.54
CA HIS A 110 -13.26 22.21 2.66
C HIS A 110 -11.85 22.58 2.18
N GLU A 111 -11.46 23.85 2.30
CA GLU A 111 -10.16 24.38 1.90
C GLU A 111 -9.68 25.44 2.89
N ILE A 112 -8.37 25.55 3.07
CA ILE A 112 -7.78 26.55 3.95
C ILE A 112 -7.37 27.78 3.12
N THR A 113 -8.37 28.51 2.66
CA THR A 113 -8.20 29.80 1.96
C THR A 113 -8.74 30.93 2.84
N LYS A 114 -8.23 32.16 2.63
CA LYS A 114 -8.71 33.34 3.39
C LYS A 114 -10.24 33.47 3.28
N ARG A 115 -10.78 33.32 2.08
CA ARG A 115 -12.21 33.43 1.83
C ARG A 115 -13.01 32.35 2.60
N ALA A 116 -12.65 31.09 2.44
CA ALA A 116 -13.36 29.97 3.10
C ALA A 116 -13.32 30.09 4.64
N ILE A 117 -12.20 30.54 5.21
CA ILE A 117 -12.06 30.72 6.65
C ILE A 117 -12.94 31.88 7.14
N LEU A 118 -12.96 33.04 6.45
CA LEU A 118 -13.79 34.17 6.85
C LEU A 118 -15.28 33.84 6.71
N GLU A 119 -15.69 33.18 5.64
CA GLU A 119 -17.05 32.72 5.42
C GLU A 119 -17.50 31.73 6.52
N ALA A 120 -16.61 30.80 6.94
CA ALA A 120 -16.88 29.87 8.04
C ALA A 120 -17.04 30.59 9.40
N ILE A 121 -16.27 31.64 9.65
CA ILE A 121 -16.41 32.50 10.87
C ILE A 121 -17.74 33.21 10.89
N GLU A 122 -18.24 33.68 9.74
CA GLU A 122 -19.53 34.37 9.62
C GLU A 122 -20.72 33.39 9.79
N ASN A 123 -20.51 32.11 9.48
CA ASN A 123 -21.54 31.06 9.48
C ASN A 123 -21.20 29.88 10.41
N PRO A 124 -21.03 30.10 11.72
CA PRO A 124 -20.72 29.03 12.64
C PRO A 124 -21.95 28.12 12.87
N ARG A 125 -21.71 26.84 13.08
CA ARG A 125 -22.68 25.87 13.58
C ARG A 125 -22.30 25.39 14.98
N THR A 126 -23.02 24.41 15.50
CA THR A 126 -22.66 23.61 16.66
C THR A 126 -22.05 22.27 16.21
N VAL A 127 -21.54 21.50 17.17
CA VAL A 127 -21.04 20.13 16.92
C VAL A 127 -22.19 19.24 16.43
N ASN A 128 -21.95 18.51 15.35
CA ASN A 128 -22.90 17.53 14.84
C ASN A 128 -22.74 16.20 15.60
N MET A 129 -23.68 15.93 16.51
CA MET A 129 -23.64 14.76 17.38
C MET A 129 -23.84 13.44 16.63
N ASP A 130 -24.49 13.43 15.46
CA ASP A 130 -24.66 12.22 14.66
C ASP A 130 -23.32 11.78 14.04
N LEU A 131 -22.52 12.73 13.56
CA LEU A 131 -21.14 12.46 13.10
C LEU A 131 -20.25 11.97 14.26
N VAL A 132 -20.37 12.57 15.44
CA VAL A 132 -19.67 12.13 16.65
C VAL A 132 -20.08 10.71 17.01
N ASN A 133 -21.38 10.40 17.01
CA ASN A 133 -21.91 9.09 17.31
C ASN A 133 -21.44 8.03 16.30
N ALA A 134 -21.35 8.38 15.03
CA ALA A 134 -20.82 7.47 13.99
C ALA A 134 -19.33 7.15 14.21
N GLN A 135 -18.52 8.14 14.59
CA GLN A 135 -17.11 7.93 14.93
C GLN A 135 -16.99 7.09 16.21
N GLN A 136 -17.77 7.41 17.22
CA GLN A 136 -17.82 6.68 18.49
C GLN A 136 -18.23 5.22 18.29
N ALA A 137 -19.28 4.95 17.52
CA ALA A 137 -19.71 3.60 17.16
C ALA A 137 -18.57 2.80 16.51
N ARG A 138 -17.89 3.38 15.54
CA ARG A 138 -16.71 2.75 14.92
C ARG A 138 -15.62 2.46 15.94
N ARG A 139 -15.29 3.44 16.76
CA ARG A 139 -14.24 3.31 17.79
C ARG A 139 -14.54 2.21 18.79
N ILE A 140 -15.79 2.14 19.24
CA ILE A 140 -16.28 1.12 20.19
C ILE A 140 -16.25 -0.26 19.53
N LEU A 141 -16.83 -0.41 18.35
CA LEU A 141 -16.92 -1.69 17.65
C LEU A 141 -15.51 -2.26 17.34
N ASP A 142 -14.62 -1.44 16.78
CA ASP A 142 -13.26 -1.87 16.46
C ASP A 142 -12.46 -2.21 17.74
N ARG A 143 -12.75 -1.54 18.86
CA ARG A 143 -12.18 -1.86 20.18
C ARG A 143 -12.69 -3.21 20.71
N LEU A 144 -14.00 -3.46 20.69
CA LEU A 144 -14.61 -4.72 21.10
C LEU A 144 -14.04 -5.89 20.29
N VAL A 145 -14.06 -5.78 18.97
CA VAL A 145 -13.51 -6.82 18.07
C VAL A 145 -12.03 -7.08 18.37
N GLY A 146 -11.22 -6.04 18.45
CA GLY A 146 -9.77 -6.17 18.66
C GLY A 146 -9.43 -6.75 20.05
N PHE A 147 -10.15 -6.36 21.08
CA PHE A 147 -9.92 -6.79 22.45
C PHE A 147 -10.34 -8.23 22.70
N GLU A 148 -11.40 -8.71 22.04
CA GLU A 148 -11.88 -10.07 22.22
C GLU A 148 -11.19 -11.07 21.27
N LEU A 149 -10.95 -10.71 20.01
CA LEU A 149 -10.30 -11.64 19.07
C LEU A 149 -8.81 -11.83 19.35
N SER A 150 -8.09 -10.78 19.79
CA SER A 150 -6.65 -10.89 19.99
C SER A 150 -6.27 -11.93 21.06
N PRO A 151 -6.89 -11.98 22.24
CA PRO A 151 -6.64 -13.04 23.23
C PRO A 151 -6.95 -14.46 22.73
N VAL A 152 -8.00 -14.60 21.89
CA VAL A 152 -8.30 -15.89 21.25
C VAL A 152 -7.14 -16.34 20.37
N LEU A 153 -6.61 -15.45 19.53
CA LEU A 153 -5.42 -15.72 18.70
C LEU A 153 -4.19 -16.06 19.55
N TRP A 154 -4.01 -15.40 20.71
CA TRP A 154 -2.88 -15.69 21.60
C TRP A 154 -2.96 -17.10 22.18
N LYS A 155 -4.14 -17.51 22.55
CA LYS A 155 -4.39 -18.84 23.13
C LYS A 155 -4.32 -19.95 22.07
N LYS A 156 -4.86 -19.70 20.87
CA LYS A 156 -5.11 -20.72 19.86
C LYS A 156 -3.99 -20.81 18.80
N VAL A 157 -3.36 -19.69 18.47
CA VAL A 157 -2.34 -19.59 17.41
C VAL A 157 -0.99 -19.27 18.03
N ARG A 158 -0.75 -18.00 18.40
CA ARG A 158 0.54 -17.54 18.96
C ARG A 158 0.36 -16.22 19.74
N PRO A 159 1.13 -15.99 20.83
CA PRO A 159 1.14 -14.70 21.52
C PRO A 159 1.47 -13.53 20.61
N SER A 160 1.01 -12.33 20.98
CA SER A 160 1.24 -11.04 20.30
C SER A 160 0.61 -10.90 18.91
N LEU A 161 -0.28 -11.80 18.50
CA LEU A 161 -1.12 -11.61 17.32
C LEU A 161 -2.30 -10.70 17.65
N SER A 162 -2.84 -10.07 16.62
CA SER A 162 -4.01 -9.21 16.79
C SER A 162 -4.92 -9.31 15.57
N ALA A 163 -6.21 -9.18 15.80
CA ALA A 163 -7.21 -9.13 14.75
C ALA A 163 -7.98 -7.81 14.79
N GLY A 164 -8.64 -7.49 13.71
CA GLY A 164 -9.52 -6.34 13.61
C GLY A 164 -10.36 -6.49 12.34
N ARG A 165 -11.59 -6.00 12.39
CA ARG A 165 -12.61 -6.20 11.37
C ARG A 165 -12.10 -5.93 9.93
N VAL A 166 -11.69 -4.72 9.63
CA VAL A 166 -11.22 -4.33 8.30
C VAL A 166 -9.87 -4.96 7.96
N GLN A 167 -8.97 -5.03 8.93
CA GLN A 167 -7.61 -5.55 8.74
C GLN A 167 -7.59 -7.03 8.37
N SER A 168 -8.39 -7.85 9.08
CA SER A 168 -8.44 -9.29 8.84
C SER A 168 -9.01 -9.59 7.46
N VAL A 169 -10.01 -8.84 7.04
CA VAL A 169 -10.61 -8.96 5.70
C VAL A 169 -9.65 -8.49 4.60
N ALA A 170 -8.85 -7.45 4.86
CA ALA A 170 -7.79 -7.04 3.91
C ALA A 170 -6.70 -8.10 3.77
N VAL A 171 -6.31 -8.80 4.86
CA VAL A 171 -5.40 -9.96 4.80
C VAL A 171 -6.03 -11.09 4.00
N ARG A 172 -7.32 -11.39 4.20
CA ARG A 172 -8.06 -12.41 3.45
C ARG A 172 -7.97 -12.19 1.94
N LEU A 173 -8.19 -10.97 1.45
CA LEU A 173 -8.07 -10.65 0.01
C LEU A 173 -6.69 -11.03 -0.55
N ILE A 174 -5.64 -10.77 0.22
CA ILE A 174 -4.27 -11.06 -0.20
C ILE A 174 -3.99 -12.57 -0.16
N VAL A 175 -4.50 -13.27 0.87
CA VAL A 175 -4.38 -14.74 1.00
C VAL A 175 -5.12 -15.44 -0.13
N GLU A 176 -6.37 -15.07 -0.41
CA GLU A 176 -7.15 -15.64 -1.51
C GLU A 176 -6.43 -15.46 -2.85
N ARG A 177 -5.90 -14.26 -3.12
CA ARG A 177 -5.13 -13.97 -4.33
C ARG A 177 -3.86 -14.84 -4.42
N GLU A 178 -3.15 -15.04 -3.33
CA GLU A 178 -1.97 -15.90 -3.33
C GLU A 178 -2.35 -17.36 -3.62
N ARG A 179 -3.47 -17.85 -3.07
CA ARG A 179 -3.98 -19.21 -3.34
C ARG A 179 -4.45 -19.38 -4.77
N GLU A 180 -5.09 -18.37 -5.35
CA GLU A 180 -5.42 -18.36 -6.79
C GLU A 180 -4.15 -18.52 -7.64
N ILE A 181 -3.08 -17.80 -7.29
CA ILE A 181 -1.79 -17.88 -8.01
C ILE A 181 -1.13 -19.24 -7.83
N ILE A 182 -1.12 -19.79 -6.62
CA ILE A 182 -0.54 -21.13 -6.33
C ILE A 182 -1.30 -22.23 -7.07
N ALA A 183 -2.62 -22.12 -7.12
CA ALA A 183 -3.47 -23.09 -7.81
C ALA A 183 -3.43 -22.96 -9.34
N PHE A 184 -3.01 -21.81 -9.86
CA PHE A 184 -3.00 -21.53 -11.28
C PHE A 184 -2.02 -22.46 -12.02
N ARG A 185 -2.48 -23.00 -13.14
CA ARG A 185 -1.66 -23.79 -14.06
C ARG A 185 -1.55 -23.04 -15.37
N SER A 186 -0.34 -22.62 -15.70
CA SER A 186 -0.05 -21.96 -16.96
C SER A 186 -0.16 -22.96 -18.11
N ALA A 187 -0.91 -22.61 -19.15
CA ALA A 187 -1.07 -23.37 -20.38
C ALA A 187 -0.44 -22.62 -21.55
N PRO A 188 0.34 -23.29 -22.41
CA PRO A 188 0.85 -22.69 -23.63
C PRO A 188 -0.27 -22.51 -24.67
N TYR A 189 -0.13 -21.51 -25.51
CA TYR A 189 -0.92 -21.30 -26.71
C TYR A 189 -0.13 -20.53 -27.75
N PHE A 190 -0.50 -20.62 -29.01
CA PHE A 190 0.15 -19.89 -30.10
C PHE A 190 -0.71 -18.73 -30.59
N ARG A 191 -0.14 -17.54 -30.53
CA ARG A 191 -0.69 -16.30 -31.08
C ARG A 191 -0.07 -16.06 -32.44
N VAL A 192 -0.90 -15.81 -33.45
CA VAL A 192 -0.43 -15.60 -34.82
C VAL A 192 -0.63 -14.14 -35.20
N VAL A 193 0.45 -13.50 -35.66
CA VAL A 193 0.47 -12.13 -36.15
C VAL A 193 1.07 -12.11 -37.55
N ALA A 194 0.34 -11.52 -38.48
CA ALA A 194 0.82 -11.30 -39.83
C ALA A 194 1.18 -9.83 -40.04
N GLN A 195 2.14 -9.59 -40.89
CA GLN A 195 2.53 -8.28 -41.35
C GLN A 195 2.17 -8.15 -42.83
N PHE A 196 1.26 -7.20 -43.12
CA PHE A 196 0.69 -6.98 -44.43
C PHE A 196 1.01 -5.59 -44.97
N TYR A 197 0.87 -5.45 -46.30
CA TYR A 197 0.71 -4.20 -47.02
C TYR A 197 -0.29 -4.39 -48.18
N ALA A 198 -0.96 -3.32 -48.58
CA ALA A 198 -1.93 -3.40 -49.70
C ALA A 198 -1.19 -3.57 -51.06
N ALA A 199 -1.67 -4.46 -51.90
CA ALA A 199 -1.04 -4.74 -53.21
C ALA A 199 -0.99 -3.50 -54.11
N ASN A 200 -1.94 -2.58 -53.95
CA ASN A 200 -2.03 -1.32 -54.69
C ASN A 200 -1.32 -0.14 -54.01
N ASP A 201 -0.64 -0.34 -52.87
CA ASP A 201 0.11 0.70 -52.19
C ASP A 201 1.56 0.77 -52.71
N PRO A 202 1.94 1.84 -53.45
CA PRO A 202 3.33 1.98 -53.94
C PRO A 202 4.36 2.16 -52.85
N GLU A 203 4.00 2.67 -51.68
CA GLU A 203 4.87 2.87 -50.51
C GLU A 203 5.05 1.60 -49.69
N LYS A 204 4.22 0.58 -49.93
CA LYS A 204 4.20 -0.70 -49.16
C LYS A 204 4.15 -0.47 -47.66
N THR A 205 3.22 0.36 -47.23
CA THR A 205 3.01 0.70 -45.82
C THR A 205 2.65 -0.54 -45.01
N LEU A 206 3.59 -0.98 -44.18
CA LEU A 206 3.42 -2.19 -43.38
C LEU A 206 2.54 -1.96 -42.18
N PHE A 207 1.61 -2.87 -41.95
CA PHE A 207 0.79 -2.93 -40.74
C PHE A 207 0.68 -4.37 -40.23
N LYS A 208 0.33 -4.52 -38.94
CA LYS A 208 0.17 -5.82 -38.29
C LYS A 208 -1.30 -6.16 -38.13
N ALA A 209 -1.64 -7.42 -38.35
CA ALA A 209 -2.94 -7.99 -38.05
C ALA A 209 -2.77 -9.29 -37.25
N GLU A 210 -3.62 -9.48 -36.27
CA GLU A 210 -3.62 -10.66 -35.42
C GLU A 210 -4.73 -11.62 -35.88
N LEU A 211 -4.42 -12.92 -35.88
CA LEU A 211 -5.43 -13.96 -36.14
C LEU A 211 -6.48 -13.95 -35.01
N SER A 212 -7.74 -14.00 -35.38
CA SER A 212 -8.86 -13.95 -34.43
C SER A 212 -8.93 -15.18 -33.51
N SER A 213 -8.31 -16.28 -33.89
CA SER A 213 -8.23 -17.52 -33.11
C SER A 213 -6.81 -17.80 -32.65
N ARG A 214 -6.70 -18.67 -31.66
CA ARG A 214 -5.43 -19.14 -31.09
C ARG A 214 -5.34 -20.63 -31.24
N PHE A 215 -4.11 -21.16 -31.33
CA PHE A 215 -3.86 -22.61 -31.40
C PHE A 215 -3.31 -23.09 -30.06
N GLU A 216 -3.71 -24.29 -29.64
CA GLU A 216 -3.26 -24.87 -28.37
C GLU A 216 -1.91 -25.60 -28.52
N THR A 217 -1.61 -26.08 -29.73
CA THR A 217 -0.41 -26.87 -30.00
C THR A 217 0.47 -26.26 -31.09
N GLN A 218 1.75 -26.55 -31.02
CA GLN A 218 2.72 -26.18 -32.05
C GLN A 218 2.33 -26.75 -33.43
N ALA A 219 1.85 -28.02 -33.44
CA ALA A 219 1.49 -28.70 -34.68
C ALA A 219 0.32 -28.01 -35.40
N GLU A 220 -0.70 -27.56 -34.66
CA GLU A 220 -1.83 -26.80 -35.22
C GLU A 220 -1.37 -25.46 -35.78
N ALA A 221 -0.55 -24.74 -35.02
CA ALA A 221 0.01 -23.46 -35.47
C ALA A 221 0.91 -23.61 -36.71
N GLU A 222 1.72 -24.67 -36.77
CA GLU A 222 2.54 -24.98 -37.92
C GLU A 222 1.70 -25.34 -39.16
N ALA A 223 0.66 -26.19 -38.97
CA ALA A 223 -0.27 -26.55 -40.04
C ALA A 223 -0.98 -25.32 -40.61
N PHE A 224 -1.38 -24.40 -39.74
CA PHE A 224 -1.97 -23.13 -40.18
C PHE A 224 -0.95 -22.26 -40.96
N LEU A 225 0.27 -22.10 -40.47
CA LEU A 225 1.29 -21.34 -41.22
C LEU A 225 1.57 -21.95 -42.58
N ARG A 226 1.60 -23.27 -42.70
CA ARG A 226 1.76 -23.97 -43.97
C ARG A 226 0.58 -23.74 -44.92
N SER A 227 -0.65 -23.65 -44.40
CA SER A 227 -1.85 -23.32 -45.19
C SER A 227 -1.85 -21.87 -45.72
N CYS A 228 -1.06 -21.00 -45.12
CA CYS A 228 -0.86 -19.63 -45.63
C CYS A 228 0.02 -19.55 -46.87
N ILE A 229 0.76 -20.63 -47.20
CA ILE A 229 1.63 -20.65 -48.42
C ILE A 229 0.74 -20.66 -49.66
N GLY A 230 0.91 -19.63 -50.49
CA GLY A 230 0.09 -19.46 -51.68
C GLY A 230 -1.35 -18.99 -51.44
N ALA A 231 -1.75 -18.75 -50.22
CA ALA A 231 -3.06 -18.18 -49.92
C ALA A 231 -3.14 -16.70 -50.31
N THR A 232 -4.32 -16.30 -50.77
CA THR A 232 -4.62 -14.88 -51.02
C THR A 232 -5.29 -14.28 -49.80
N PHE A 233 -4.95 -13.04 -49.50
CA PHE A 233 -5.48 -12.28 -48.37
C PHE A 233 -6.28 -11.09 -48.92
N THR A 234 -7.54 -10.97 -48.52
CA THR A 234 -8.42 -9.93 -49.02
C THR A 234 -9.12 -9.23 -47.85
N VAL A 235 -9.25 -7.93 -47.93
CA VAL A 235 -10.00 -7.16 -46.93
C VAL A 235 -11.50 -7.50 -47.09
N SER A 236 -12.04 -8.24 -46.15
CA SER A 236 -13.48 -8.56 -46.12
C SER A 236 -14.30 -7.43 -45.51
N LYS A 237 -13.71 -6.68 -44.57
CA LYS A 237 -14.35 -5.54 -43.92
C LYS A 237 -13.31 -4.49 -43.58
N ALA A 238 -13.57 -3.25 -43.93
CA ALA A 238 -12.84 -2.07 -43.45
C ALA A 238 -13.88 -1.12 -42.85
N GLU A 239 -13.81 -0.91 -41.57
CA GLU A 239 -14.78 -0.09 -40.84
C GLU A 239 -14.03 0.96 -40.02
N GLU A 240 -14.37 2.22 -40.29
CA GLU A 240 -13.92 3.36 -39.51
C GLU A 240 -15.08 3.88 -38.67
N LYS A 241 -14.91 3.92 -37.36
CA LYS A 241 -15.94 4.39 -36.43
C LYS A 241 -15.39 5.52 -35.58
N PRO A 242 -16.13 6.64 -35.47
CA PRO A 242 -15.77 7.67 -34.51
C PRO A 242 -15.91 7.09 -33.09
N ALA A 243 -14.94 7.38 -32.26
CA ALA A 243 -14.90 7.01 -30.85
C ALA A 243 -14.56 8.23 -30.00
N GLN A 244 -15.00 8.22 -28.77
CA GLN A 244 -14.67 9.28 -27.82
C GLN A 244 -14.06 8.68 -26.56
N ARG A 245 -13.02 9.33 -26.06
CA ARG A 245 -12.49 9.07 -24.71
C ARG A 245 -12.87 10.24 -23.82
N PHE A 246 -13.53 9.94 -22.71
CA PHE A 246 -13.98 10.94 -21.76
C PHE A 246 -12.92 11.16 -20.68
N PRO A 247 -12.78 12.40 -20.18
CA PRO A 247 -11.91 12.66 -19.05
C PRO A 247 -12.44 11.98 -17.78
N ALA A 248 -11.52 11.51 -16.97
CA ALA A 248 -11.87 10.93 -15.68
C ALA A 248 -12.24 12.02 -14.65
N PRO A 249 -13.09 11.69 -13.66
CA PRO A 249 -13.48 12.63 -12.60
C PRO A 249 -12.28 13.18 -11.82
N PRO A 250 -12.44 14.31 -11.13
CA PRO A 250 -11.45 14.77 -10.14
C PRO A 250 -11.18 13.69 -9.09
N PHE A 251 -10.07 13.80 -8.38
CA PHE A 251 -9.65 12.77 -7.43
C PHE A 251 -10.55 12.67 -6.21
N THR A 252 -10.89 11.43 -5.86
CA THR A 252 -11.21 11.00 -4.49
C THR A 252 -9.93 10.56 -3.77
N THR A 253 -10.01 10.30 -2.47
CA THR A 253 -8.89 9.72 -1.71
C THR A 253 -8.38 8.43 -2.34
N SER A 254 -9.29 7.53 -2.72
CA SER A 254 -8.94 6.24 -3.31
C SER A 254 -8.24 6.41 -4.66
N THR A 255 -8.82 7.20 -5.57
CA THR A 255 -8.25 7.39 -6.92
C THR A 255 -6.93 8.17 -6.87
N LEU A 256 -6.76 9.10 -5.94
CA LEU A 256 -5.48 9.77 -5.71
C LEU A 256 -4.39 8.78 -5.25
N GLN A 257 -4.71 7.91 -4.30
CA GLN A 257 -3.78 6.87 -3.82
C GLN A 257 -3.38 5.92 -4.94
N GLN A 258 -4.33 5.53 -5.80
CA GLN A 258 -4.09 4.67 -6.95
C GLN A 258 -3.14 5.33 -7.97
N GLU A 259 -3.45 6.53 -8.42
CA GLU A 259 -2.65 7.21 -9.44
C GLU A 259 -1.27 7.67 -8.92
N ALA A 260 -1.19 8.13 -7.67
CA ALA A 260 0.09 8.44 -7.06
C ALA A 260 0.98 7.18 -6.91
N GLY A 261 0.38 6.04 -6.59
CA GLY A 261 1.07 4.77 -6.56
C GLY A 261 1.62 4.35 -7.93
N ARG A 262 0.81 4.47 -8.98
CA ARG A 262 1.17 4.09 -10.36
C ARG A 262 2.17 5.06 -10.99
N LYS A 263 1.87 6.36 -11.00
CA LYS A 263 2.65 7.38 -11.71
C LYS A 263 3.87 7.88 -10.93
N LEU A 264 3.75 7.99 -9.60
CA LEU A 264 4.79 8.58 -8.76
C LEU A 264 5.55 7.56 -7.91
N GLY A 265 5.08 6.30 -7.87
CA GLY A 265 5.66 5.25 -7.04
C GLY A 265 5.50 5.48 -5.54
N MET A 266 4.57 6.35 -5.13
CA MET A 266 4.30 6.64 -3.72
C MET A 266 3.50 5.52 -3.06
N SER A 267 3.83 5.18 -1.80
CA SER A 267 2.95 4.34 -0.99
C SER A 267 1.67 5.10 -0.61
N VAL A 268 0.61 4.37 -0.26
CA VAL A 268 -0.66 5.01 0.19
C VAL A 268 -0.44 5.91 1.40
N SER A 269 0.39 5.50 2.35
CA SER A 269 0.73 6.28 3.53
C SER A 269 1.50 7.56 3.17
N GLN A 270 2.48 7.46 2.27
CA GLN A 270 3.23 8.62 1.78
C GLN A 270 2.33 9.60 1.04
N THR A 271 1.46 9.10 0.16
CA THR A 271 0.49 9.92 -0.57
C THR A 271 -0.38 10.73 0.39
N MET A 272 -0.94 10.08 1.43
CA MET A 272 -1.78 10.76 2.41
C MET A 272 -1.01 11.75 3.27
N SER A 273 0.22 11.43 3.66
CA SER A 273 1.06 12.36 4.42
C SER A 273 1.40 13.63 3.62
N VAL A 274 1.73 13.47 2.34
CA VAL A 274 2.01 14.62 1.46
C VAL A 274 0.74 15.42 1.17
N ALA A 275 -0.38 14.76 0.92
CA ALA A 275 -1.66 15.42 0.71
C ALA A 275 -2.11 16.21 1.95
N GLN A 276 -1.90 15.67 3.16
CA GLN A 276 -2.16 16.36 4.42
C GLN A 276 -1.35 17.66 4.52
N HIS A 277 -0.05 17.61 4.18
CA HIS A 277 0.79 18.82 4.19
C HIS A 277 0.31 19.87 3.17
N LEU A 278 -0.06 19.44 1.96
CA LEU A 278 -0.59 20.34 0.94
C LEU A 278 -1.90 21.01 1.39
N TYR A 279 -2.80 20.26 2.01
CA TYR A 279 -4.03 20.77 2.58
C TYR A 279 -3.77 21.78 3.71
N GLU A 280 -2.91 21.43 4.68
CA GLU A 280 -2.57 22.31 5.81
C GLU A 280 -1.89 23.62 5.39
N GLN A 281 -1.23 23.62 4.23
CA GLN A 281 -0.67 24.82 3.60
C GLN A 281 -1.71 25.62 2.80
N GLY A 282 -2.93 25.10 2.67
CA GLY A 282 -4.01 25.75 1.90
C GLY A 282 -3.83 25.63 0.39
N LEU A 283 -3.10 24.61 -0.09
CA LEU A 283 -2.79 24.43 -1.50
C LEU A 283 -3.79 23.51 -2.22
N ILE A 284 -4.43 22.60 -1.49
CA ILE A 284 -5.47 21.71 -2.02
C ILE A 284 -6.67 21.68 -1.07
N THR A 285 -7.82 21.21 -1.56
CA THR A 285 -8.99 20.88 -0.75
C THR A 285 -8.73 19.68 0.16
N TYR A 286 -9.64 19.41 1.08
CA TYR A 286 -9.53 18.31 2.03
C TYR A 286 -9.34 16.96 1.31
N MET A 287 -8.33 16.21 1.71
CA MET A 287 -7.86 15.04 0.98
C MET A 287 -8.57 13.73 1.38
N ARG A 288 -9.41 13.73 2.41
CA ARG A 288 -10.22 12.56 2.80
C ARG A 288 -11.65 12.74 2.31
N THR A 289 -11.88 12.42 1.05
CA THR A 289 -13.19 12.54 0.40
C THR A 289 -13.43 11.39 -0.55
N ASP A 290 -14.66 10.97 -0.68
CA ASP A 290 -15.17 10.06 -1.71
C ASP A 290 -16.00 10.81 -2.77
N SER A 291 -16.12 12.13 -2.65
CA SER A 291 -16.80 13.00 -3.59
C SER A 291 -15.95 13.27 -4.82
N VAL A 292 -16.61 13.35 -5.97
CA VAL A 292 -16.05 13.79 -7.26
C VAL A 292 -16.59 15.16 -7.68
N ASN A 293 -17.36 15.82 -6.81
CA ASN A 293 -17.99 17.12 -7.11
C ASN A 293 -16.99 18.24 -7.04
N LEU A 294 -17.17 19.27 -7.86
CA LEU A 294 -16.47 20.55 -7.79
C LEU A 294 -17.47 21.66 -7.51
N SER A 295 -17.07 22.62 -6.69
CA SER A 295 -17.87 23.83 -6.45
C SER A 295 -18.02 24.65 -7.73
N GLN A 296 -19.08 25.46 -7.81
CA GLN A 296 -19.32 26.35 -8.94
C GLN A 296 -18.15 27.31 -9.21
N GLN A 297 -17.49 27.73 -8.14
CA GLN A 297 -16.29 28.56 -8.26
C GLN A 297 -15.12 27.79 -8.88
N ALA A 298 -14.87 26.56 -8.44
CA ALA A 298 -13.79 25.72 -8.99
C ALA A 298 -14.05 25.45 -10.48
N LEU A 299 -15.31 25.16 -10.87
CA LEU A 299 -15.70 24.96 -12.25
C LEU A 299 -15.45 26.23 -13.11
N ALA A 300 -15.78 27.42 -12.60
CA ALA A 300 -15.51 28.69 -13.28
C ALA A 300 -14.01 28.94 -13.45
N GLN A 301 -13.22 28.72 -12.42
CA GLN A 301 -11.77 28.84 -12.47
C GLN A 301 -11.12 27.84 -13.43
N CYS A 302 -11.60 26.59 -13.47
CA CYS A 302 -11.15 25.60 -14.46
C CYS A 302 -11.41 26.07 -15.89
N LYS A 303 -12.62 26.61 -16.17
CA LYS A 303 -12.96 27.14 -17.48
C LYS A 303 -12.02 28.27 -17.88
N GLU A 304 -11.79 29.22 -16.99
CA GLU A 304 -10.89 30.36 -17.24
C GLU A 304 -9.46 29.88 -17.56
N GLU A 305 -8.90 29.00 -16.72
CA GLU A 305 -7.53 28.53 -16.89
C GLU A 305 -7.37 27.62 -18.13
N ILE A 306 -8.35 26.77 -18.44
CA ILE A 306 -8.35 25.96 -19.67
C ILE A 306 -8.39 26.87 -20.90
N THR A 307 -9.27 27.89 -20.89
CA THR A 307 -9.40 28.83 -22.02
C THR A 307 -8.10 29.61 -22.24
N LYS A 308 -7.46 30.03 -21.17
CA LYS A 308 -6.19 30.77 -21.22
C LYS A 308 -5.03 29.89 -21.73
N LEU A 309 -4.92 28.62 -21.30
CA LEU A 309 -3.79 27.76 -21.62
C LEU A 309 -3.94 27.03 -22.97
N TYR A 310 -5.15 26.60 -23.29
CA TYR A 310 -5.40 25.69 -24.40
C TYR A 310 -6.40 26.28 -25.44
N GLY A 311 -7.12 27.30 -25.09
CA GLY A 311 -8.16 27.91 -25.91
C GLY A 311 -9.57 27.39 -25.57
N GLU A 312 -10.58 28.16 -25.92
CA GLU A 312 -11.99 27.92 -25.56
C GLU A 312 -12.50 26.54 -26.04
N LYS A 313 -12.03 26.06 -27.20
CA LYS A 313 -12.41 24.76 -27.78
C LYS A 313 -12.06 23.55 -26.91
N TYR A 314 -11.14 23.71 -25.92
CA TYR A 314 -10.76 22.63 -24.99
C TYR A 314 -11.59 22.64 -23.71
N SER A 315 -12.38 23.68 -23.45
CA SER A 315 -13.18 23.79 -22.24
C SER A 315 -14.54 23.09 -22.39
N SER A 316 -14.89 22.28 -21.44
CA SER A 316 -16.21 21.64 -21.34
C SER A 316 -16.63 21.54 -19.88
N TRP A 317 -17.92 21.74 -19.64
CA TRP A 317 -18.47 21.58 -18.30
C TRP A 317 -18.86 20.12 -18.06
N HIS A 318 -18.21 19.47 -17.08
CA HIS A 318 -18.55 18.13 -16.66
C HIS A 318 -18.99 18.14 -15.19
N ASN A 319 -20.23 17.67 -14.96
CA ASN A 319 -20.73 17.41 -13.61
C ASN A 319 -20.77 15.91 -13.37
N TYR A 320 -19.84 15.44 -12.53
CA TYR A 320 -19.73 14.03 -12.20
C TYR A 320 -20.65 13.70 -11.03
N LYS A 321 -21.31 12.54 -11.10
CA LYS A 321 -22.12 12.03 -9.99
C LYS A 321 -21.33 11.04 -9.17
N THR A 322 -21.31 11.22 -7.86
CA THR A 322 -20.74 10.28 -6.93
C THR A 322 -21.57 8.98 -6.96
N LYS A 323 -20.91 7.85 -7.19
CA LYS A 323 -21.58 6.54 -7.30
C LYS A 323 -21.95 5.93 -5.94
N THR A 324 -21.33 6.39 -4.87
CA THR A 324 -21.50 5.86 -3.51
C THR A 324 -22.73 6.49 -2.87
N LYS A 325 -23.79 5.71 -2.65
CA LYS A 325 -24.91 6.11 -1.78
C LYS A 325 -24.35 6.24 -0.36
N GLY A 326 -24.50 7.40 0.26
CA GLY A 326 -23.90 7.71 1.58
C GLY A 326 -22.54 8.42 1.48
N ALA A 327 -22.09 8.80 0.28
CA ALA A 327 -21.06 9.82 0.15
C ALA A 327 -21.56 11.10 0.81
N GLN A 328 -20.72 11.73 1.63
CA GLN A 328 -21.03 13.04 2.19
C GLN A 328 -21.10 14.02 1.01
N GLU A 329 -22.27 14.25 0.46
CA GLU A 329 -22.51 15.08 -0.74
C GLU A 329 -22.02 16.53 -0.55
N ALA A 330 -21.82 16.96 0.70
CA ALA A 330 -21.28 18.27 1.05
C ALA A 330 -19.78 18.41 0.73
N HIS A 331 -19.04 17.33 0.53
CA HIS A 331 -17.60 17.39 0.28
C HIS A 331 -17.29 17.64 -1.19
N GLU A 332 -16.24 18.42 -1.45
CA GLU A 332 -15.64 18.53 -2.77
C GLU A 332 -14.64 17.39 -3.03
N ALA A 333 -14.32 17.19 -4.31
CA ALA A 333 -13.19 16.38 -4.74
C ALA A 333 -11.85 16.99 -4.29
N ILE A 334 -10.78 16.21 -4.35
CA ILE A 334 -9.42 16.70 -4.12
C ILE A 334 -8.99 17.51 -5.34
N ARG A 335 -8.80 18.80 -5.13
CA ARG A 335 -8.41 19.78 -6.16
C ARG A 335 -7.45 20.83 -5.61
N PRO A 336 -6.73 21.57 -6.46
CA PRO A 336 -6.03 22.77 -6.02
C PRO A 336 -7.00 23.81 -5.46
N SER A 337 -6.62 24.50 -4.39
CA SER A 337 -7.40 25.64 -3.85
C SER A 337 -7.39 26.82 -4.81
N TYR A 338 -6.32 26.95 -5.61
CA TYR A 338 -6.12 28.00 -6.61
C TYR A 338 -5.77 27.36 -7.94
N ILE A 339 -6.71 27.30 -8.87
CA ILE A 339 -6.55 26.59 -10.17
C ILE A 339 -5.54 27.31 -11.08
N ASP A 340 -5.39 28.64 -10.94
CA ASP A 340 -4.41 29.45 -11.66
C ASP A 340 -2.95 29.17 -11.26
N ARG A 341 -2.72 28.44 -10.17
CA ARG A 341 -1.38 28.05 -9.72
C ARG A 341 -1.04 26.66 -10.24
N GLN A 342 -0.32 26.62 -11.37
CA GLN A 342 0.09 25.35 -12.00
C GLN A 342 1.19 24.62 -11.23
N SER A 343 1.98 25.34 -10.44
CA SER A 343 3.09 24.78 -9.65
C SER A 343 3.20 25.45 -8.28
N ILE A 344 3.85 24.77 -7.38
CA ILE A 344 4.06 25.22 -5.99
C ILE A 344 5.52 25.14 -5.59
N GLU A 345 5.90 25.88 -4.56
CA GLU A 345 7.14 25.64 -3.83
C GLU A 345 6.94 24.53 -2.80
N GLY A 346 7.99 23.76 -2.52
CA GLY A 346 7.95 22.66 -1.57
C GLY A 346 8.93 21.55 -1.92
N THR A 347 8.80 20.42 -1.22
CA THR A 347 9.59 19.21 -1.48
C THR A 347 9.29 18.62 -2.85
N PRO A 348 10.20 17.80 -3.42
CA PRO A 348 9.93 17.11 -4.67
C PRO A 348 8.67 16.24 -4.65
N ALA A 349 8.33 15.67 -3.50
CA ALA A 349 7.12 14.86 -3.35
C ALA A 349 5.85 15.72 -3.39
N GLU A 350 5.85 16.86 -2.71
CA GLU A 350 4.74 17.83 -2.73
C GLU A 350 4.51 18.39 -4.14
N LYS A 351 5.58 18.80 -4.83
CA LYS A 351 5.50 19.31 -6.21
C LYS A 351 4.90 18.27 -7.16
N LYS A 352 5.34 17.02 -7.09
CA LYS A 352 4.82 15.93 -7.94
C LYS A 352 3.36 15.60 -7.66
N LEU A 353 2.98 15.51 -6.38
CA LEU A 353 1.61 15.19 -6.01
C LEU A 353 0.65 16.33 -6.37
N TYR A 354 1.07 17.59 -6.15
CA TYR A 354 0.30 18.78 -6.53
C TYR A 354 0.10 18.83 -8.06
N ASP A 355 1.14 18.63 -8.85
CA ASP A 355 1.07 18.59 -10.32
C ASP A 355 0.09 17.51 -10.81
N LEU A 356 0.11 16.33 -10.18
CA LEU A 356 -0.82 15.25 -10.47
C LEU A 356 -2.27 15.66 -10.18
N ILE A 357 -2.53 16.28 -9.03
CA ILE A 357 -3.86 16.77 -8.62
C ILE A 357 -4.33 17.87 -9.56
N TRP A 358 -3.45 18.83 -9.87
CA TRP A 358 -3.76 19.95 -10.76
C TRP A 358 -4.14 19.45 -12.16
N LYS A 359 -3.30 18.60 -12.75
CA LYS A 359 -3.55 18.02 -14.08
C LYS A 359 -4.86 17.25 -14.15
N ARG A 360 -5.15 16.43 -13.16
CA ARG A 360 -6.39 15.66 -13.10
C ARG A 360 -7.61 16.56 -12.99
N THR A 361 -7.55 17.56 -12.13
CA THR A 361 -8.66 18.51 -11.92
C THR A 361 -8.96 19.27 -13.19
N VAL A 362 -7.95 19.88 -13.83
CA VAL A 362 -8.13 20.67 -15.05
C VAL A 362 -8.59 19.75 -16.20
N ALA A 363 -7.96 18.59 -16.39
CA ALA A 363 -8.33 17.64 -17.43
C ALA A 363 -9.77 17.14 -17.27
N SER A 364 -10.28 17.01 -16.03
CA SER A 364 -11.68 16.60 -15.80
C SER A 364 -12.71 17.59 -16.36
N GLN A 365 -12.33 18.82 -16.61
CA GLN A 365 -13.18 19.89 -17.15
C GLN A 365 -12.81 20.24 -18.60
N MET A 366 -12.06 19.36 -19.28
CA MET A 366 -11.73 19.50 -20.70
C MET A 366 -12.66 18.64 -21.56
N VAL A 367 -12.74 18.99 -22.85
CA VAL A 367 -13.50 18.26 -23.85
C VAL A 367 -12.95 16.84 -24.00
N CYS A 368 -13.80 15.88 -24.30
CA CYS A 368 -13.41 14.52 -24.64
C CYS A 368 -12.43 14.49 -25.81
N ALA A 369 -11.57 13.49 -25.85
CA ALA A 369 -10.75 13.23 -27.02
C ALA A 369 -11.60 12.54 -28.09
N GLU A 370 -11.47 12.99 -29.34
CA GLU A 370 -12.14 12.40 -30.51
C GLU A 370 -11.13 11.56 -31.28
N LEU A 371 -11.52 10.34 -31.56
CA LEU A 371 -10.67 9.32 -32.19
C LEU A 371 -11.44 8.67 -33.33
N ASP A 372 -10.73 8.28 -34.36
CA ASP A 372 -11.25 7.32 -35.34
C ASP A 372 -10.63 5.97 -35.05
N ARG A 373 -11.48 5.00 -34.78
CA ARG A 373 -11.06 3.61 -34.63
C ARG A 373 -11.31 2.88 -35.95
N THR A 374 -10.23 2.45 -36.56
CA THR A 374 -10.26 1.65 -37.78
C THR A 374 -10.15 0.17 -37.42
N THR A 375 -11.04 -0.65 -37.92
CA THR A 375 -10.97 -2.10 -37.81
C THR A 375 -10.96 -2.69 -39.21
N ILE A 376 -9.95 -3.47 -39.53
CA ILE A 376 -9.80 -4.16 -40.80
C ILE A 376 -9.84 -5.65 -40.50
N VAL A 377 -10.81 -6.33 -41.14
CA VAL A 377 -10.94 -7.80 -41.12
C VAL A 377 -10.42 -8.33 -42.46
N ILE A 378 -9.54 -9.30 -42.40
CA ILE A 378 -8.86 -9.86 -43.56
C ILE A 378 -9.17 -11.35 -43.65
N ASP A 379 -9.75 -11.74 -44.75
CA ASP A 379 -10.05 -13.13 -45.08
C ASP A 379 -8.84 -13.79 -45.75
N MET A 380 -8.69 -15.06 -45.51
CA MET A 380 -7.68 -15.89 -46.14
C MET A 380 -8.36 -16.92 -47.03
N SER A 381 -7.90 -17.06 -48.27
CA SER A 381 -8.47 -18.07 -49.19
C SER A 381 -8.28 -19.49 -48.64
N GLY A 382 -9.32 -20.32 -48.76
CA GLY A 382 -9.28 -21.71 -48.32
C GLY A 382 -9.35 -21.91 -46.80
N SER A 383 -9.64 -20.85 -46.01
CA SER A 383 -9.74 -20.93 -44.56
C SER A 383 -10.93 -20.06 -44.06
N SER A 384 -11.54 -20.49 -42.95
CA SER A 384 -12.52 -19.68 -42.22
C SER A 384 -11.85 -18.74 -41.18
N GLN A 385 -10.55 -18.82 -41.05
CA GLN A 385 -9.78 -18.00 -40.11
C GLN A 385 -9.60 -16.59 -40.68
N GLN A 386 -9.69 -15.58 -39.81
CA GLN A 386 -9.57 -14.18 -40.18
C GLN A 386 -8.48 -13.50 -39.39
N PHE A 387 -7.76 -12.60 -40.03
CA PHE A 387 -6.88 -11.67 -39.34
C PHE A 387 -7.62 -10.36 -39.10
N VAL A 388 -7.35 -9.74 -37.95
CA VAL A 388 -7.93 -8.46 -37.55
C VAL A 388 -6.80 -7.47 -37.23
N ALA A 389 -6.84 -6.32 -37.88
CA ALA A 389 -6.03 -5.16 -37.55
C ALA A 389 -6.90 -4.06 -36.94
N THR A 390 -6.43 -3.47 -35.86
CA THR A 390 -7.06 -2.31 -35.22
C THR A 390 -6.09 -1.18 -35.12
N GLY A 391 -6.54 0.05 -35.39
CA GLY A 391 -5.76 1.26 -35.24
C GLY A 391 -6.63 2.39 -34.72
N GLU A 392 -6.00 3.36 -34.04
CA GLU A 392 -6.69 4.56 -33.58
C GLU A 392 -5.93 5.80 -34.08
N VAL A 393 -6.68 6.77 -34.57
CA VAL A 393 -6.16 8.08 -34.97
C VAL A 393 -6.83 9.13 -34.11
N VAL A 394 -6.05 9.91 -33.39
CA VAL A 394 -6.55 11.04 -32.62
C VAL A 394 -6.88 12.19 -33.59
N ARG A 395 -8.16 12.53 -33.73
CA ARG A 395 -8.61 13.70 -34.50
C ARG A 395 -8.54 14.98 -33.69
N PHE A 396 -8.97 14.88 -32.44
CA PHE A 396 -8.88 15.97 -31.48
C PHE A 396 -8.42 15.41 -30.14
N ASP A 397 -7.31 15.92 -29.61
CA ASP A 397 -6.66 15.38 -28.42
C ASP A 397 -7.46 15.67 -27.12
N GLY A 398 -8.27 16.73 -27.10
CA GLY A 398 -9.07 17.07 -25.92
C GLY A 398 -8.27 17.05 -24.62
N PHE A 399 -8.79 16.37 -23.59
CA PHE A 399 -8.11 16.26 -22.29
C PHE A 399 -6.80 15.46 -22.34
N LEU A 400 -6.59 14.59 -23.34
CA LEU A 400 -5.34 13.82 -23.49
C LEU A 400 -4.11 14.71 -23.69
N ARG A 401 -4.31 15.95 -24.14
CA ARG A 401 -3.24 16.94 -24.24
C ARG A 401 -2.58 17.23 -22.89
N LEU A 402 -3.32 17.09 -21.80
CA LEU A 402 -2.85 17.40 -20.45
C LEU A 402 -2.64 16.15 -19.61
N TYR A 403 -3.54 15.17 -19.71
CA TYR A 403 -3.59 14.06 -18.77
C TYR A 403 -4.11 12.76 -19.40
N SER A 404 -3.45 11.66 -19.10
CA SER A 404 -3.96 10.31 -19.37
C SER A 404 -3.89 9.47 -18.09
N GLU A 405 -4.89 8.62 -17.84
CA GLU A 405 -4.85 7.68 -16.71
C GLU A 405 -3.82 6.57 -16.95
N SER A 406 -3.25 6.06 -15.86
CA SER A 406 -2.44 4.85 -15.90
C SER A 406 -3.30 3.61 -15.63
N THR A 407 -2.94 2.49 -16.23
CA THR A 407 -3.58 1.20 -16.01
C THR A 407 -2.69 0.30 -15.17
N ASP A 408 -3.29 -0.69 -14.49
CA ASP A 408 -2.54 -1.72 -13.74
C ASP A 408 -1.96 -2.81 -14.67
N ASP A 409 -2.34 -2.81 -15.97
CA ASP A 409 -1.92 -3.79 -16.95
C ASP A 409 -0.56 -3.41 -17.56
N ASP A 410 0.48 -4.11 -17.14
CA ASP A 410 1.81 -4.05 -17.79
C ASP A 410 1.77 -4.58 -19.24
N GLN A 411 0.64 -5.16 -19.69
CA GLN A 411 0.43 -5.75 -21.03
C GLN A 411 -0.20 -4.80 -22.05
N ALA A 412 -0.75 -3.67 -21.62
CA ALA A 412 -1.38 -2.71 -22.54
C ALA A 412 -0.40 -2.09 -23.58
N ALA A 413 0.90 -2.27 -23.39
CA ALA A 413 1.92 -1.75 -24.29
C ALA A 413 2.18 -2.61 -25.55
N GLU A 414 1.61 -3.83 -25.65
CA GLU A 414 1.79 -4.71 -26.82
C GLU A 414 0.66 -4.61 -27.85
N SER A 415 -0.44 -3.92 -27.58
CA SER A 415 -1.41 -3.61 -28.60
C SER A 415 -0.81 -2.60 -29.57
N GLY A 416 -0.42 -3.08 -30.76
CA GLY A 416 0.16 -2.28 -31.83
C GLY A 416 -0.86 -1.25 -32.35
N GLU A 417 -1.06 -0.18 -31.60
CA GLU A 417 -1.80 1.00 -32.02
C GLU A 417 -0.96 1.79 -33.01
N GLY A 418 -0.81 1.24 -34.22
CA GLY A 418 -0.18 1.93 -35.34
C GLY A 418 -1.22 2.61 -36.21
N LEU A 419 -0.78 3.61 -36.96
CA LEU A 419 -1.58 4.21 -38.02
C LEU A 419 -1.84 3.13 -39.08
N LEU A 420 -3.11 2.79 -39.33
CA LEU A 420 -3.46 1.87 -40.40
C LEU A 420 -3.60 2.64 -41.71
N PRO A 421 -3.12 2.09 -42.84
CA PRO A 421 -3.36 2.69 -44.14
C PRO A 421 -4.86 2.62 -44.52
N LYS A 422 -5.31 3.56 -45.32
CA LYS A 422 -6.70 3.53 -45.83
C LYS A 422 -6.88 2.33 -46.74
N MET A 423 -7.88 1.52 -46.45
CA MET A 423 -8.21 0.33 -47.20
C MET A 423 -9.72 0.25 -47.43
N ALA A 424 -10.11 -0.40 -48.55
CA ALA A 424 -11.46 -0.68 -48.89
C ALA A 424 -11.75 -2.19 -48.88
N GLN A 425 -13.00 -2.55 -48.74
CA GLN A 425 -13.42 -3.93 -48.90
C GLN A 425 -13.08 -4.41 -50.33
N GLY A 426 -12.46 -5.57 -50.42
CA GLY A 426 -11.98 -6.16 -51.67
C GLY A 426 -10.51 -5.90 -51.98
N ASP A 427 -9.82 -5.02 -51.23
CA ASP A 427 -8.41 -4.80 -51.45
C ASP A 427 -7.61 -6.08 -51.17
N GLU A 428 -6.70 -6.40 -52.11
CA GLU A 428 -5.75 -7.50 -51.95
C GLU A 428 -4.57 -7.07 -51.07
N LEU A 429 -4.15 -7.98 -50.17
CA LEU A 429 -3.05 -7.77 -49.28
C LEU A 429 -1.92 -8.78 -49.55
N LEU A 430 -0.71 -8.31 -49.46
CA LEU A 430 0.49 -9.14 -49.56
C LEU A 430 1.12 -9.25 -48.14
N SER A 431 1.36 -10.47 -47.74
CA SER A 431 2.05 -10.74 -46.46
C SER A 431 3.56 -10.72 -46.66
N THR A 432 4.28 -9.97 -45.82
CA THR A 432 5.73 -10.06 -45.76
C THR A 432 6.19 -11.14 -44.81
N GLN A 433 5.46 -11.35 -43.75
CA GLN A 433 5.81 -12.27 -42.69
C GLN A 433 4.54 -12.67 -41.88
N ILE A 434 4.40 -13.93 -41.57
CA ILE A 434 3.37 -14.45 -40.65
C ILE A 434 4.09 -15.20 -39.53
N THR A 435 3.87 -14.78 -38.29
CA THR A 435 4.61 -15.32 -37.14
C THR A 435 3.63 -15.91 -36.12
N ALA A 436 3.81 -17.19 -35.80
CA ALA A 436 3.18 -17.85 -34.68
C ALA A 436 4.14 -17.87 -33.50
N THR A 437 3.76 -17.24 -32.41
CA THR A 437 4.56 -17.14 -31.19
C THR A 437 3.86 -17.84 -30.05
N GLU A 438 4.60 -18.78 -29.43
CA GLU A 438 4.13 -19.44 -28.21
C GLU A 438 4.02 -18.40 -27.08
N ARG A 439 2.87 -18.37 -26.44
CA ARG A 439 2.54 -17.54 -25.28
C ARG A 439 1.96 -18.44 -24.19
N PHE A 440 1.86 -17.92 -23.02
CA PHE A 440 1.39 -18.67 -21.86
C PHE A 440 0.32 -17.89 -21.14
N THR A 441 -0.72 -18.58 -20.71
CA THR A 441 -1.70 -17.98 -19.82
C THR A 441 -1.02 -17.54 -18.53
N GLN A 442 -1.50 -16.45 -17.96
CA GLN A 442 -0.87 -15.83 -16.77
C GLN A 442 -1.80 -15.92 -15.57
N ALA A 443 -1.20 -16.17 -14.41
CA ALA A 443 -1.91 -16.05 -13.14
C ALA A 443 -2.37 -14.61 -12.91
N PRO A 444 -3.44 -14.39 -12.14
CA PRO A 444 -3.83 -13.04 -11.74
C PRO A 444 -2.67 -12.37 -10.98
N ALA A 445 -2.46 -11.08 -11.25
CA ALA A 445 -1.39 -10.34 -10.60
C ALA A 445 -1.63 -10.19 -9.09
N ARG A 446 -0.55 -10.28 -8.28
CA ARG A 446 -0.63 -9.93 -6.86
C ARG A 446 -1.01 -8.46 -6.70
N TYR A 447 -1.73 -8.17 -5.63
CA TYR A 447 -2.02 -6.78 -5.30
C TYR A 447 -0.74 -5.99 -5.04
N ASN A 448 -0.70 -4.74 -5.52
CA ASN A 448 0.10 -3.68 -4.93
C ASN A 448 -0.81 -2.84 -4.01
N GLU A 449 -0.27 -1.82 -3.33
CA GLU A 449 -1.08 -0.98 -2.45
C GLU A 449 -2.23 -0.30 -3.20
N ALA A 450 -1.98 0.19 -4.42
CA ALA A 450 -2.97 0.88 -5.26
C ALA A 450 -4.13 -0.05 -5.66
N SER A 451 -3.83 -1.24 -6.17
CA SER A 451 -4.86 -2.20 -6.58
C SER A 451 -5.62 -2.81 -5.39
N LEU A 452 -4.97 -2.88 -4.20
CA LEU A 452 -5.66 -3.28 -2.98
C LEU A 452 -6.65 -2.21 -2.52
N VAL A 453 -6.28 -0.92 -2.56
CA VAL A 453 -7.21 0.19 -2.27
C VAL A 453 -8.40 0.14 -3.21
N LYS A 454 -8.15 -0.01 -4.52
CA LYS A 454 -9.21 -0.15 -5.52
C LYS A 454 -10.16 -1.29 -5.17
N ARG A 455 -9.62 -2.47 -4.81
CA ARG A 455 -10.43 -3.64 -4.47
C ARG A 455 -11.24 -3.45 -3.20
N LEU A 456 -10.68 -2.82 -2.18
CA LEU A 456 -11.40 -2.47 -0.93
C LEU A 456 -12.56 -1.51 -1.22
N GLU A 457 -12.33 -0.48 -2.04
CA GLU A 457 -13.36 0.47 -2.46
C GLU A 457 -14.49 -0.21 -3.24
N GLU A 458 -14.17 -1.06 -4.23
CA GLU A 458 -15.15 -1.84 -5.01
C GLU A 458 -16.04 -2.72 -4.12
N LEU A 459 -15.49 -3.27 -3.05
CA LEU A 459 -16.20 -4.10 -2.08
C LEU A 459 -16.94 -3.26 -1.00
N GLY A 460 -16.75 -1.95 -0.97
CA GLY A 460 -17.31 -1.07 0.07
C GLY A 460 -16.66 -1.25 1.45
N ILE A 461 -15.45 -1.80 1.49
CA ILE A 461 -14.70 -2.10 2.72
C ILE A 461 -13.76 -0.94 3.06
N GLY A 462 -13.97 -0.34 4.22
CA GLY A 462 -13.22 0.85 4.64
C GLY A 462 -13.80 2.15 4.07
N ARG A 463 -13.11 3.24 4.39
CA ARG A 463 -13.47 4.62 3.98
C ARG A 463 -12.17 5.41 3.73
N PRO A 464 -12.23 6.62 3.17
CA PRO A 464 -11.05 7.47 2.93
C PRO A 464 -10.07 7.57 4.10
N SER A 465 -10.57 7.59 5.32
CA SER A 465 -9.74 7.65 6.54
C SER A 465 -9.05 6.34 6.90
N THR A 466 -9.48 5.19 6.38
CA THR A 466 -9.03 3.86 6.85
C THR A 466 -8.18 3.07 5.85
N TYR A 467 -8.16 3.40 4.55
CA TYR A 467 -7.39 2.64 3.56
C TYR A 467 -5.89 2.58 3.90
N ALA A 468 -5.25 3.73 4.02
CA ALA A 468 -3.82 3.80 4.32
C ALA A 468 -3.45 3.20 5.70
N PRO A 469 -4.17 3.50 6.80
CA PRO A 469 -3.94 2.87 8.09
C PRO A 469 -4.08 1.34 8.07
N THR A 470 -5.07 0.80 7.35
CA THR A 470 -5.28 -0.64 7.25
C THR A 470 -4.09 -1.33 6.58
N ILE A 471 -3.65 -0.84 5.42
CA ILE A 471 -2.52 -1.42 4.68
C ILE A 471 -1.22 -1.31 5.50
N THR A 472 -0.98 -0.16 6.10
CA THR A 472 0.19 0.03 6.97
C THR A 472 0.17 -0.95 8.15
N THR A 473 -0.99 -1.16 8.76
CA THR A 473 -1.13 -2.03 9.94
C THR A 473 -0.89 -3.49 9.61
N ILE A 474 -1.45 -4.02 8.52
CA ILE A 474 -1.25 -5.44 8.16
C ILE A 474 0.21 -5.74 7.80
N ILE A 475 0.93 -4.76 7.23
CA ILE A 475 2.37 -4.87 6.96
C ILE A 475 3.16 -4.81 8.27
N ASN A 476 2.90 -3.84 9.14
CA ASN A 476 3.61 -3.67 10.41
C ASN A 476 3.39 -4.85 11.38
N ARG A 477 2.22 -5.49 11.33
CA ARG A 477 1.91 -6.72 12.09
C ARG A 477 2.56 -7.98 11.51
N GLY A 478 3.18 -7.86 10.34
CA GLY A 478 3.86 -8.97 9.67
C GLY A 478 2.92 -10.02 9.07
N TYR A 479 1.65 -9.69 8.85
CA TYR A 479 0.72 -10.57 8.14
C TYR A 479 0.90 -10.54 6.63
N VAL A 480 1.41 -9.43 6.15
CA VAL A 480 1.68 -9.15 4.74
C VAL A 480 3.07 -8.54 4.61
N VAL A 481 3.76 -8.88 3.54
CA VAL A 481 5.05 -8.29 3.19
C VAL A 481 4.96 -7.66 1.81
N LYS A 482 5.62 -6.52 1.65
CA LYS A 482 5.84 -5.88 0.36
C LYS A 482 7.19 -6.33 -0.17
N GLN A 483 7.20 -6.97 -1.34
CA GLN A 483 8.42 -7.54 -1.89
C GLN A 483 8.50 -7.43 -3.41
N ASN A 484 9.73 -7.52 -3.90
CA ASN A 484 10.04 -7.70 -5.31
C ASN A 484 10.34 -9.18 -5.55
N ARG A 485 10.00 -9.67 -6.74
CA ARG A 485 10.36 -11.01 -7.19
C ARG A 485 11.17 -10.90 -8.46
N GLU A 486 12.27 -11.63 -8.50
CA GLU A 486 13.06 -11.75 -9.71
C GLU A 486 12.29 -12.59 -10.74
N GLY A 487 12.43 -12.22 -12.03
CA GLY A 487 11.87 -13.01 -13.11
C GLY A 487 12.61 -14.33 -13.30
N GLN A 488 11.87 -15.34 -13.73
CA GLN A 488 12.43 -16.62 -14.16
C GLN A 488 12.56 -16.64 -15.66
N LYS A 489 13.54 -17.38 -16.19
CA LYS A 489 13.67 -17.62 -17.62
C LYS A 489 12.84 -18.82 -18.03
N ARG A 490 12.10 -18.69 -19.13
CA ARG A 490 11.49 -19.81 -19.82
C ARG A 490 11.72 -19.70 -21.30
N ASN A 491 11.79 -20.84 -21.96
CA ASN A 491 11.92 -20.92 -23.42
C ASN A 491 10.51 -20.90 -24.04
N TYR A 492 10.41 -20.35 -25.23
CA TYR A 492 9.22 -20.37 -26.05
C TYR A 492 9.56 -20.54 -27.52
N VAL A 493 8.64 -21.09 -28.28
CA VAL A 493 8.80 -21.35 -29.71
C VAL A 493 8.24 -20.18 -30.51
N GLN A 494 8.98 -19.75 -31.52
CA GLN A 494 8.51 -18.82 -32.51
C GLN A 494 8.70 -19.41 -33.91
N MET A 495 7.63 -19.53 -34.67
CA MET A 495 7.62 -19.98 -36.05
C MET A 495 7.31 -18.82 -36.96
N THR A 496 8.10 -18.62 -37.98
CA THR A 496 7.96 -17.49 -38.91
C THR A 496 7.93 -18.00 -40.34
N LEU A 497 6.85 -17.68 -41.03
CA LEU A 497 6.67 -17.91 -42.45
C LEU A 497 7.06 -16.63 -43.20
N THR A 498 7.98 -16.75 -44.16
CA THR A 498 8.39 -15.67 -45.06
C THR A 498 8.41 -16.24 -46.51
N GLY A 499 7.45 -15.79 -47.32
CA GLY A 499 7.16 -16.44 -48.60
C GLY A 499 6.71 -17.88 -48.39
N ASP A 500 7.45 -18.83 -48.90
CA ASP A 500 7.23 -20.28 -48.75
C ASP A 500 8.15 -20.94 -47.70
N LYS A 501 9.01 -20.16 -47.04
CA LYS A 501 10.00 -20.67 -46.07
C LYS A 501 9.45 -20.52 -44.62
N LEU A 502 9.31 -21.65 -43.95
CA LEU A 502 8.98 -21.69 -42.53
C LEU A 502 10.25 -21.91 -41.69
N ALA A 503 10.53 -20.97 -40.82
CA ALA A 503 11.66 -21.03 -39.88
C ALA A 503 11.14 -21.15 -38.44
N THR A 504 11.68 -22.08 -37.65
CA THR A 504 11.38 -22.24 -36.23
C THR A 504 12.58 -21.83 -35.39
N LYS A 505 12.34 -21.03 -34.36
CA LYS A 505 13.35 -20.57 -33.40
C LYS A 505 12.90 -20.83 -31.98
N ASN A 506 13.81 -21.32 -31.13
CA ASN A 506 13.62 -21.35 -29.69
C ASN A 506 14.22 -20.08 -29.10
N LEU A 507 13.39 -19.29 -28.45
CA LEU A 507 13.73 -18.02 -27.80
C LEU A 507 13.55 -18.14 -26.30
N SER A 508 14.07 -17.17 -25.56
CA SER A 508 13.91 -17.14 -24.10
C SER A 508 13.37 -15.80 -23.66
N GLU A 509 12.43 -15.83 -22.74
CA GLU A 509 11.85 -14.65 -22.10
C GLU A 509 12.00 -14.70 -20.58
N SER A 510 11.94 -13.53 -19.94
CA SER A 510 11.83 -13.44 -18.48
C SER A 510 10.37 -13.26 -18.11
N TYR A 511 9.85 -14.10 -17.23
CA TYR A 511 8.46 -14.04 -16.77
C TYR A 511 8.37 -14.02 -15.24
N GLY A 512 7.24 -13.59 -14.69
CA GLY A 512 6.98 -13.60 -13.25
C GLY A 512 7.78 -12.55 -12.45
N LYS A 513 8.42 -11.57 -13.13
CA LYS A 513 9.05 -10.44 -12.45
C LYS A 513 7.98 -9.54 -11.84
N GLU A 514 8.11 -9.26 -10.55
CA GLU A 514 7.18 -8.41 -9.82
C GLU A 514 7.92 -7.35 -9.01
N LYS A 515 7.32 -6.16 -8.94
CA LYS A 515 7.86 -5.04 -8.17
C LYS A 515 6.81 -4.51 -7.20
N ASN A 516 7.20 -4.33 -5.92
CA ASN A 516 6.38 -3.75 -4.87
C ASN A 516 5.01 -4.46 -4.69
N ARG A 517 4.96 -5.80 -4.84
CA ARG A 517 3.72 -6.57 -4.66
C ARG A 517 3.55 -7.02 -3.21
N LEU A 518 2.29 -7.11 -2.79
CA LEU A 518 1.89 -7.58 -1.47
C LEU A 518 1.70 -9.09 -1.51
N SER A 519 2.38 -9.79 -0.60
CA SER A 519 2.24 -11.23 -0.43
C SER A 519 1.90 -11.53 1.03
N PRO A 520 1.07 -12.54 1.31
CA PRO A 520 0.84 -12.96 2.69
C PRO A 520 2.12 -13.58 3.27
N THR A 521 2.22 -13.58 4.57
CA THR A 521 3.20 -14.41 5.30
C THR A 521 2.50 -15.68 5.78
N ASP A 522 3.26 -16.72 6.13
CA ASP A 522 2.66 -17.94 6.71
C ASP A 522 1.82 -17.65 7.95
N ILE A 523 2.27 -16.71 8.81
CA ILE A 523 1.47 -16.33 9.96
C ILE A 523 0.20 -15.59 9.57
N GLY A 524 0.24 -14.79 8.50
CA GLY A 524 -0.93 -14.16 7.92
C GLY A 524 -1.94 -15.19 7.40
N MET A 525 -1.47 -16.23 6.72
CA MET A 525 -2.31 -17.33 6.20
C MET A 525 -2.95 -18.12 7.35
N VAL A 526 -2.17 -18.51 8.35
CA VAL A 526 -2.69 -19.27 9.50
C VAL A 526 -3.72 -18.45 10.31
N VAL A 527 -3.48 -17.16 10.52
CA VAL A 527 -4.44 -16.29 11.21
C VAL A 527 -5.71 -16.15 10.37
N ASN A 528 -5.57 -15.98 9.05
CA ASN A 528 -6.71 -15.92 8.14
C ASN A 528 -7.56 -17.19 8.24
N ASP A 529 -6.96 -18.35 8.13
CA ASP A 529 -7.67 -19.66 8.13
C ASP A 529 -8.37 -19.91 9.46
N TYR A 530 -7.70 -19.55 10.56
CA TYR A 530 -8.31 -19.65 11.88
C TYR A 530 -9.55 -18.75 11.99
N LEU A 531 -9.43 -17.50 11.55
CA LEU A 531 -10.54 -16.54 11.60
C LEU A 531 -11.67 -16.94 10.62
N GLU A 532 -11.36 -17.40 9.41
CA GLU A 532 -12.39 -17.88 8.47
C GLU A 532 -13.14 -19.10 9.00
N THR A 533 -12.47 -19.96 9.75
CA THR A 533 -13.10 -21.17 10.32
C THR A 533 -13.97 -20.84 11.53
N GLN A 534 -13.47 -20.01 12.45
CA GLN A 534 -14.11 -19.76 13.75
C GLN A 534 -15.02 -18.51 13.76
N PHE A 535 -14.72 -17.53 12.89
CA PHE A 535 -15.37 -16.22 12.86
C PHE A 535 -15.84 -15.86 11.45
N LYS A 536 -16.43 -16.83 10.76
CA LYS A 536 -16.86 -16.69 9.36
C LYS A 536 -17.67 -15.42 9.08
N PRO A 537 -18.66 -15.00 9.92
CA PRO A 537 -19.39 -13.76 9.70
C PRO A 537 -18.51 -12.52 9.74
N ILE A 538 -17.52 -12.46 10.65
CA ILE A 538 -16.58 -11.32 10.74
C ILE A 538 -15.66 -11.22 9.53
N MET A 539 -15.34 -12.37 8.93
CA MET A 539 -14.48 -12.45 7.73
C MET A 539 -15.24 -12.21 6.43
N ASP A 540 -16.58 -12.13 6.46
CA ASP A 540 -17.40 -11.89 5.28
C ASP A 540 -17.26 -10.45 4.76
N TYR A 541 -17.06 -10.31 3.44
CA TYR A 541 -16.90 -9.01 2.79
C TYR A 541 -18.15 -8.15 2.89
N ASN A 542 -19.32 -8.76 2.69
CA ASN A 542 -20.61 -8.06 2.73
C ASN A 542 -20.92 -7.58 4.14
N PHE A 543 -20.58 -8.38 5.16
CA PHE A 543 -20.74 -7.97 6.54
C PHE A 543 -19.92 -6.71 6.84
N THR A 544 -18.63 -6.69 6.50
CA THR A 544 -17.79 -5.51 6.71
C THR A 544 -18.31 -4.28 5.96
N ALA A 545 -18.78 -4.48 4.72
CA ALA A 545 -19.39 -3.40 3.93
C ALA A 545 -20.72 -2.91 4.54
N SER A 546 -21.54 -3.80 5.10
CA SER A 546 -22.81 -3.42 5.75
C SER A 546 -22.57 -2.61 7.02
N VAL A 547 -21.59 -2.99 7.83
CA VAL A 547 -21.20 -2.23 9.04
C VAL A 547 -20.76 -0.81 8.68
N GLU A 548 -20.00 -0.63 7.58
CA GLU A 548 -19.63 0.71 7.11
C GLU A 548 -20.86 1.54 6.70
N LYS A 549 -21.86 0.92 6.08
CA LYS A 549 -23.13 1.59 5.75
C LYS A 549 -23.95 1.93 7.00
N GLU A 550 -23.90 1.11 8.04
CA GLU A 550 -24.57 1.41 9.31
C GLU A 550 -23.92 2.62 9.99
N PHE A 551 -22.61 2.75 9.95
CA PHE A 551 -21.96 3.98 10.42
C PHE A 551 -22.37 5.22 9.59
N ASP A 552 -22.60 5.07 8.29
CA ASP A 552 -23.13 6.17 7.48
C ASP A 552 -24.56 6.52 7.92
N ARG A 553 -25.42 5.53 8.17
CA ARG A 553 -26.79 5.75 8.68
C ARG A 553 -26.82 6.38 10.08
N ILE A 554 -25.84 6.09 10.94
CA ILE A 554 -25.71 6.79 12.23
C ILE A 554 -25.35 8.26 11.98
N ALA A 555 -24.45 8.54 11.05
CA ALA A 555 -24.06 9.90 10.68
C ALA A 555 -25.20 10.72 10.08
N ASP A 556 -26.16 10.06 9.43
CA ASP A 556 -27.39 10.64 8.87
C ASP A 556 -28.51 10.78 9.91
N GLY A 557 -28.32 10.24 11.13
CA GLY A 557 -29.34 10.26 12.20
C GLY A 557 -30.43 9.19 12.07
N ASP A 558 -30.31 8.25 11.13
CA ASP A 558 -31.33 7.22 10.84
C ASP A 558 -31.41 6.12 11.92
N ILE A 559 -30.30 5.81 12.57
CA ILE A 559 -30.20 4.77 13.61
C ILE A 559 -29.33 5.22 14.78
N THR A 560 -29.59 4.68 15.96
CA THR A 560 -28.77 4.94 17.14
C THR A 560 -27.56 4.02 17.19
N TRP A 561 -26.42 4.56 17.59
CA TRP A 561 -25.17 3.79 17.67
C TRP A 561 -25.25 2.68 18.73
N VAL A 562 -25.95 2.89 19.85
CA VAL A 562 -26.14 1.89 20.93
C VAL A 562 -26.81 0.65 20.38
N LYS A 563 -27.92 0.84 19.64
CA LYS A 563 -28.66 -0.29 19.04
C LYS A 563 -27.76 -1.09 18.10
N MET A 564 -27.02 -0.41 17.23
CA MET A 564 -26.12 -1.06 16.27
C MET A 564 -25.04 -1.88 16.99
N ILE A 565 -24.41 -1.34 18.02
CA ILE A 565 -23.40 -2.06 18.81
C ILE A 565 -24.01 -3.25 19.54
N HIS A 566 -25.20 -3.09 20.15
CA HIS A 566 -25.90 -4.17 20.85
C HIS A 566 -26.23 -5.33 19.90
N ASP A 567 -26.80 -5.02 18.74
CA ASP A 567 -27.18 -6.02 17.73
C ASP A 567 -25.95 -6.81 17.20
N PHE A 568 -24.79 -6.17 17.15
CA PHE A 568 -23.53 -6.80 16.77
C PHE A 568 -22.91 -7.63 17.91
N TYR A 569 -22.84 -7.08 19.12
CA TYR A 569 -22.02 -7.61 20.21
C TYR A 569 -22.47 -8.98 20.72
N GLY A 570 -23.78 -9.17 20.89
CA GLY A 570 -24.31 -10.42 21.44
C GLY A 570 -23.87 -11.66 20.65
N PRO A 571 -24.20 -11.75 19.36
CA PRO A 571 -23.75 -12.85 18.49
C PRO A 571 -22.23 -12.98 18.38
N PHE A 572 -21.52 -11.86 18.35
CA PHE A 572 -20.04 -11.84 18.26
C PHE A 572 -19.39 -12.42 19.53
N HIS A 573 -19.81 -11.99 20.71
CA HIS A 573 -19.30 -12.48 22.00
C HIS A 573 -19.54 -13.98 22.17
N GLN A 574 -20.71 -14.48 21.77
CA GLN A 574 -20.98 -15.92 21.79
C GLN A 574 -20.04 -16.74 20.89
N MET A 575 -19.65 -16.20 19.72
CA MET A 575 -18.64 -16.84 18.89
C MET A 575 -17.27 -16.86 19.57
N VAL A 576 -16.89 -15.79 20.27
CA VAL A 576 -15.64 -15.70 21.02
C VAL A 576 -15.60 -16.77 22.12
N ASP A 577 -16.64 -16.89 22.92
CA ASP A 577 -16.75 -17.90 23.99
C ASP A 577 -16.65 -19.33 23.43
N THR A 578 -17.37 -19.60 22.34
CA THR A 578 -17.30 -20.89 21.64
C THR A 578 -15.87 -21.18 21.18
N ALA A 579 -15.20 -20.22 20.55
CA ALA A 579 -13.84 -20.37 20.05
C ALA A 579 -12.82 -20.60 21.19
N ILE A 580 -13.00 -19.94 22.34
CA ILE A 580 -12.16 -20.13 23.53
C ILE A 580 -12.32 -21.57 24.09
N GLY A 581 -13.56 -22.09 24.12
CA GLY A 581 -13.89 -23.41 24.64
C GLY A 581 -13.44 -24.58 23.76
N THR A 582 -13.33 -24.38 22.44
CA THR A 582 -12.96 -25.43 21.49
C THR A 582 -11.51 -25.89 21.69
N GLN A 583 -11.26 -27.21 21.78
CA GLN A 583 -9.90 -27.74 21.79
C GLN A 583 -9.28 -27.62 20.38
N THR A 584 -8.17 -26.96 20.25
CA THR A 584 -7.41 -26.85 18.99
C THR A 584 -6.28 -27.88 19.00
N ASP A 585 -6.31 -28.83 18.08
CA ASP A 585 -5.22 -29.77 17.87
C ASP A 585 -4.03 -29.02 17.24
N LYS A 586 -3.05 -28.65 18.05
CA LYS A 586 -1.80 -27.99 17.57
C LYS A 586 -0.96 -28.85 16.65
N LYS A 587 -1.24 -30.16 16.54
CA LYS A 587 -0.51 -31.10 15.70
C LYS A 587 -0.98 -31.14 14.24
N SER A 588 -2.17 -30.62 13.90
CA SER A 588 -2.78 -30.79 12.58
C SER A 588 -2.33 -29.82 11.49
N GLN A 589 -1.39 -28.91 11.77
CA GLN A 589 -0.99 -27.84 10.83
C GLN A 589 0.36 -28.09 10.13
N ALA A 590 0.88 -29.32 10.15
CA ALA A 590 2.10 -29.68 9.42
C ALA A 590 1.76 -30.19 8.04
N ARG A 591 2.30 -29.58 6.98
CA ARG A 591 2.21 -30.08 5.61
C ARG A 591 3.34 -31.05 5.35
N ILE A 592 3.03 -32.31 5.03
CA ILE A 592 4.00 -33.32 4.61
C ILE A 592 4.41 -33.01 3.18
N LEU A 593 5.72 -32.89 2.94
CA LEU A 593 6.32 -32.57 1.63
C LEU A 593 6.77 -33.85 0.91
N GLY A 594 7.11 -34.90 1.63
CA GLY A 594 7.64 -36.18 1.13
C GLY A 594 8.69 -36.71 2.08
N ASN A 595 9.56 -37.59 1.58
CA ASN A 595 10.64 -38.18 2.36
C ASN A 595 12.02 -37.67 1.91
N ASP A 596 12.93 -37.47 2.84
CA ASP A 596 14.32 -37.12 2.56
C ASP A 596 15.00 -38.28 1.82
N PRO A 597 15.51 -38.07 0.60
CA PRO A 597 16.17 -39.13 -0.18
C PRO A 597 17.40 -39.77 0.49
N LYS A 598 18.02 -39.06 1.46
CA LYS A 598 19.22 -39.51 2.15
C LYS A 598 18.93 -40.39 3.36
N THR A 599 17.87 -40.07 4.10
CA THR A 599 17.56 -40.74 5.38
C THR A 599 16.26 -41.53 5.34
N GLY A 600 15.39 -41.32 4.35
CA GLY A 600 14.06 -41.92 4.27
C GLY A 600 13.03 -41.27 5.23
N HIS A 601 13.43 -40.35 6.09
CA HIS A 601 12.54 -39.73 7.07
C HIS A 601 11.58 -38.73 6.45
N ILE A 602 10.42 -38.55 7.08
CA ILE A 602 9.40 -37.59 6.62
C ILE A 602 9.91 -36.14 6.73
N VAL A 603 9.73 -35.41 5.65
CA VAL A 603 9.97 -33.94 5.58
C VAL A 603 8.64 -33.23 5.64
N LYS A 604 8.48 -32.33 6.60
CA LYS A 604 7.26 -31.55 6.80
C LYS A 604 7.53 -30.09 7.02
N ALA A 605 6.65 -29.23 6.49
CA ALA A 605 6.67 -27.80 6.73
C ALA A 605 5.60 -27.41 7.75
N ARG A 606 5.95 -26.58 8.74
CA ARG A 606 5.05 -26.15 9.82
C ARG A 606 5.49 -24.85 10.46
N ILE A 607 4.61 -24.23 11.24
CA ILE A 607 4.99 -23.11 12.09
C ILE A 607 5.60 -23.64 13.38
N GLY A 608 6.84 -23.23 13.66
CA GLY A 608 7.54 -23.51 14.90
C GLY A 608 7.54 -22.31 15.85
N ARG A 609 8.21 -22.47 17.01
CA ARG A 609 8.33 -21.42 18.03
C ARG A 609 8.93 -20.12 17.49
N TYR A 610 9.83 -20.21 16.51
CA TYR A 610 10.57 -19.08 15.96
C TYR A 610 10.08 -18.64 14.56
N GLY A 611 9.02 -19.26 14.03
CA GLY A 611 8.44 -18.96 12.73
C GLY A 611 8.28 -20.19 11.82
N PRO A 612 8.01 -19.97 10.54
CA PRO A 612 7.88 -21.04 9.56
C PRO A 612 9.17 -21.84 9.43
N MET A 613 9.05 -23.17 9.44
CA MET A 613 10.19 -24.08 9.38
C MET A 613 9.87 -25.37 8.62
N VAL A 614 10.90 -25.99 8.09
CA VAL A 614 10.89 -27.38 7.64
C VAL A 614 11.53 -28.24 8.72
N GLU A 615 10.96 -29.40 8.92
CA GLU A 615 11.45 -30.43 9.83
C GLU A 615 11.68 -31.72 9.05
N ILE A 616 12.86 -32.29 9.18
CA ILE A 616 13.12 -33.70 8.85
C ILE A 616 12.99 -34.48 10.16
N GLU A 617 12.05 -35.43 10.21
CA GLU A 617 11.83 -36.22 11.43
C GLU A 617 13.10 -36.99 11.82
N GLY A 618 13.32 -37.11 13.09
CA GLY A 618 14.41 -37.96 13.62
C GLY A 618 13.97 -39.40 13.80
N GLU A 619 14.92 -40.29 14.14
CA GLU A 619 14.61 -41.62 14.61
C GLU A 619 13.81 -41.58 15.92
N GLU A 620 13.15 -42.68 16.23
CA GLU A 620 12.28 -42.79 17.40
C GLU A 620 13.08 -42.43 18.68
N GLY A 621 12.67 -41.34 19.36
CA GLY A 621 13.35 -40.79 20.53
C GLY A 621 14.44 -39.75 20.25
N GLN A 622 14.77 -39.45 19.00
CA GLN A 622 15.72 -38.41 18.62
C GLN A 622 15.00 -37.15 18.12
N LYS A 623 15.64 -35.99 18.38
CA LYS A 623 15.14 -34.71 17.83
C LYS A 623 15.41 -34.66 16.33
N GLY A 624 14.36 -34.31 15.54
CA GLY A 624 14.50 -34.04 14.12
C GLY A 624 15.41 -32.84 13.82
N ARG A 625 15.78 -32.71 12.56
CA ARG A 625 16.52 -31.55 12.05
C ARG A 625 15.53 -30.47 11.61
N PHE A 626 15.86 -29.19 11.86
CA PHE A 626 14.99 -28.05 11.56
C PHE A 626 15.74 -27.01 10.74
N ALA A 627 15.05 -26.43 9.76
CA ALA A 627 15.52 -25.29 8.98
C ALA A 627 14.39 -24.25 8.82
N SER A 628 14.70 -22.97 8.99
CA SER A 628 13.72 -21.90 8.77
C SER A 628 13.49 -21.66 7.29
N LEU A 629 12.26 -21.34 6.89
CA LEU A 629 11.96 -20.91 5.54
C LEU A 629 12.65 -19.58 5.21
N LYS A 630 13.04 -19.40 3.95
CA LYS A 630 13.57 -18.12 3.46
C LYS A 630 12.44 -17.09 3.36
N LYS A 631 12.80 -15.83 3.43
CA LYS A 631 11.85 -14.75 3.21
C LYS A 631 11.19 -14.89 1.82
N GLY A 632 9.87 -14.97 1.80
CA GLY A 632 9.08 -15.13 0.58
C GLY A 632 8.76 -16.57 0.19
N GLN A 633 9.31 -17.57 0.88
CA GLN A 633 8.81 -18.95 0.82
C GLN A 633 7.62 -19.10 1.78
N LEU A 634 6.65 -19.93 1.38
CA LEU A 634 5.44 -20.21 2.15
C LEU A 634 5.33 -21.70 2.42
N ILE A 635 4.82 -22.09 3.58
CA ILE A 635 4.52 -23.48 3.94
C ILE A 635 3.61 -24.12 2.88
N GLU A 636 2.65 -23.38 2.33
CA GLU A 636 1.69 -23.88 1.35
C GLU A 636 2.31 -24.19 -0.02
N SER A 637 3.37 -23.50 -0.41
CA SER A 637 3.93 -23.61 -1.77
C SER A 637 5.32 -24.23 -1.85
N ILE A 638 6.04 -24.33 -0.72
CA ILE A 638 7.40 -24.91 -0.72
C ILE A 638 7.39 -26.35 -1.23
N THR A 639 8.30 -26.66 -2.15
CA THR A 639 8.49 -28.03 -2.65
C THR A 639 9.43 -28.83 -1.75
N LEU A 640 9.45 -30.16 -1.91
CA LEU A 640 10.39 -31.02 -1.20
C LEU A 640 11.85 -30.66 -1.51
N GLU A 641 12.15 -30.37 -2.77
CA GLU A 641 13.50 -29.99 -3.21
C GLU A 641 13.95 -28.67 -2.58
N GLU A 642 13.10 -27.64 -2.61
CA GLU A 642 13.35 -26.36 -1.96
C GLU A 642 13.55 -26.51 -0.43
N ALA A 643 12.72 -27.35 0.19
CA ALA A 643 12.78 -27.64 1.62
C ALA A 643 14.11 -28.32 2.00
N LEU A 644 14.55 -29.31 1.23
CA LEU A 644 15.83 -29.99 1.44
C LEU A 644 17.02 -29.04 1.25
N ALA A 645 16.94 -28.11 0.31
CA ALA A 645 17.98 -27.09 0.10
C ALA A 645 18.20 -26.17 1.31
N LEU A 646 17.18 -26.00 2.18
CA LEU A 646 17.32 -25.20 3.41
C LEU A 646 18.28 -25.85 4.42
N PHE A 647 18.47 -27.15 4.38
CA PHE A 647 19.38 -27.88 5.27
C PHE A 647 20.86 -27.85 4.82
N ALA A 648 21.16 -27.14 3.73
CA ALA A 648 22.54 -26.86 3.33
C ALA A 648 23.31 -25.97 4.33
N LEU A 649 22.61 -25.33 5.26
CA LEU A 649 23.21 -24.52 6.35
C LEU A 649 23.16 -25.32 7.68
N PRO A 650 24.15 -25.14 8.59
CA PRO A 650 25.35 -24.31 8.40
C PRO A 650 26.30 -24.91 7.35
N ARG A 651 26.96 -24.04 6.57
CA ARG A 651 27.92 -24.40 5.53
C ARG A 651 29.32 -24.07 5.97
N ASP A 652 30.19 -25.03 5.91
CA ASP A 652 31.62 -24.85 6.14
C ASP A 652 32.24 -24.08 4.96
N LEU A 653 32.99 -23.03 5.27
CA LEU A 653 33.69 -22.20 4.29
C LEU A 653 35.21 -22.44 4.31
N GLY A 654 35.71 -23.21 5.28
CA GLY A 654 37.13 -23.47 5.47
C GLY A 654 37.67 -22.96 6.79
N GLN A 655 38.92 -22.58 6.83
CA GLN A 655 39.57 -22.07 8.04
C GLN A 655 40.11 -20.65 7.80
N LEU A 656 40.06 -19.82 8.83
CA LEU A 656 40.68 -18.48 8.88
C LEU A 656 41.51 -18.43 10.18
N ASP A 657 42.80 -18.12 10.10
CA ASP A 657 43.72 -18.03 11.20
C ASP A 657 43.76 -19.30 12.11
N GLY A 658 43.54 -20.49 11.50
CA GLY A 658 43.51 -21.77 12.23
C GLY A 658 42.20 -22.11 12.94
N GLU A 659 41.18 -21.26 12.84
CA GLU A 659 39.84 -21.44 13.39
C GLU A 659 38.85 -21.75 12.27
N GLU A 660 37.83 -22.57 12.58
CA GLU A 660 36.73 -22.91 11.65
C GLU A 660 35.94 -21.68 11.23
N LEU A 661 35.74 -21.51 9.92
CA LEU A 661 34.90 -20.47 9.33
C LEU A 661 33.68 -21.12 8.73
N SER A 662 32.49 -20.78 9.24
CA SER A 662 31.22 -21.32 8.73
C SER A 662 30.13 -20.26 8.68
N VAL A 663 29.17 -20.45 7.79
CA VAL A 663 28.02 -19.56 7.64
C VAL A 663 26.73 -20.28 8.01
N GLY A 664 25.86 -19.59 8.75
CA GLY A 664 24.60 -20.17 9.19
C GLY A 664 23.53 -19.12 9.46
N ILE A 665 22.35 -19.60 9.88
CA ILE A 665 21.25 -18.74 10.32
C ILE A 665 20.93 -19.07 11.78
N GLY A 666 20.95 -18.04 12.63
CA GLY A 666 20.69 -18.15 14.06
C GLY A 666 19.51 -17.32 14.52
N LYS A 667 19.29 -17.27 15.83
CA LYS A 667 18.20 -16.51 16.48
C LYS A 667 18.17 -15.03 16.09
N TYR A 668 19.32 -14.45 15.80
CA TYR A 668 19.49 -13.03 15.47
C TYR A 668 19.67 -12.77 13.97
N GLY A 669 19.47 -13.78 13.13
CA GLY A 669 19.61 -13.71 11.67
C GLY A 669 20.83 -14.45 11.14
N PRO A 670 21.16 -14.27 9.84
CA PRO A 670 22.33 -14.88 9.22
C PRO A 670 23.64 -14.39 9.83
N TYR A 671 24.59 -15.30 10.01
CA TYR A 671 25.89 -15.01 10.61
C TYR A 671 27.02 -15.78 9.93
N VAL A 672 28.22 -15.24 10.00
CA VAL A 672 29.47 -15.97 9.83
C VAL A 672 30.00 -16.31 11.22
N ARG A 673 30.34 -17.56 11.45
CA ARG A 673 31.02 -18.03 12.67
C ARG A 673 32.50 -18.19 12.37
N HIS A 674 33.34 -17.57 13.19
CA HIS A 674 34.78 -17.76 13.21
C HIS A 674 35.18 -18.23 14.61
N GLY A 675 35.54 -19.48 14.77
CA GLY A 675 35.76 -20.12 16.04
C GLY A 675 34.57 -19.97 17.00
N LYS A 676 34.74 -19.18 18.07
CA LYS A 676 33.70 -18.87 19.06
C LYS A 676 32.95 -17.55 18.77
N SER A 677 33.39 -16.78 17.80
CA SER A 677 32.82 -15.47 17.45
C SER A 677 31.80 -15.57 16.36
N PHE A 678 30.80 -14.66 16.40
CA PHE A 678 29.72 -14.59 15.41
C PHE A 678 29.66 -13.18 14.84
N ALA A 679 29.71 -13.07 13.52
CA ALA A 679 29.57 -11.83 12.76
C ALA A 679 28.26 -11.84 11.98
N SER A 680 27.39 -10.84 12.14
CA SER A 680 26.15 -10.75 11.38
C SER A 680 26.43 -10.40 9.92
N LEU A 681 25.74 -11.05 9.00
CA LEU A 681 25.78 -10.72 7.56
C LEU A 681 25.19 -9.31 7.33
N GLN A 682 25.72 -8.62 6.32
CA GLN A 682 25.22 -7.31 5.93
C GLN A 682 23.99 -7.43 5.01
N LYS A 683 23.28 -6.33 4.87
CA LYS A 683 22.11 -6.27 3.98
C LYS A 683 22.55 -6.49 2.52
N GLY A 684 22.10 -7.58 1.93
CA GLY A 684 22.47 -7.99 0.57
C GLY A 684 23.32 -9.27 0.50
N ASP A 685 23.92 -9.71 1.60
CA ASP A 685 24.63 -10.98 1.66
C ASP A 685 23.63 -12.16 1.83
N ASP A 686 23.77 -13.18 1.00
CA ASP A 686 23.00 -14.42 1.11
C ASP A 686 23.86 -15.54 1.72
N PRO A 687 23.46 -16.13 2.87
CA PRO A 687 24.23 -17.18 3.53
C PRO A 687 24.40 -18.47 2.69
N TYR A 688 23.52 -18.69 1.72
CA TYR A 688 23.58 -19.86 0.85
C TYR A 688 24.64 -19.74 -0.26
N THR A 689 24.97 -18.51 -0.67
CA THR A 689 25.92 -18.22 -1.76
C THR A 689 27.14 -17.46 -1.30
N LEU A 690 27.26 -17.14 0.00
CA LEU A 690 28.39 -16.39 0.54
C LEU A 690 29.73 -17.08 0.22
N THR A 691 30.65 -16.32 -0.38
CA THR A 691 32.00 -16.84 -0.66
C THR A 691 32.90 -16.76 0.58
N TYR A 692 34.01 -17.51 0.56
CA TYR A 692 35.01 -17.47 1.60
C TYR A 692 35.58 -16.06 1.79
N GLU A 693 35.96 -15.39 0.69
CA GLU A 693 36.53 -14.05 0.70
C GLU A 693 35.58 -13.05 1.36
N ARG A 694 34.29 -13.11 1.02
CA ARG A 694 33.29 -12.22 1.62
C ARG A 694 33.06 -12.50 3.10
N ALA A 695 33.10 -13.76 3.50
CA ALA A 695 33.01 -14.12 4.91
C ALA A 695 34.20 -13.59 5.73
N VAL A 696 35.40 -13.65 5.18
CA VAL A 696 36.64 -13.07 5.78
C VAL A 696 36.50 -11.56 5.94
N GLU A 697 36.03 -10.84 4.92
CA GLU A 697 35.76 -9.39 5.01
C GLU A 697 34.80 -9.05 6.16
N ILE A 698 33.72 -9.81 6.30
CA ILE A 698 32.72 -9.59 7.38
C ILE A 698 33.35 -9.81 8.75
N VAL A 699 34.16 -10.86 8.92
CA VAL A 699 34.86 -11.15 10.18
C VAL A 699 35.85 -10.04 10.52
N HIS A 700 36.69 -9.61 9.55
CA HIS A 700 37.66 -8.55 9.77
C HIS A 700 36.97 -7.20 10.06
N ALA A 701 35.88 -6.87 9.37
CA ALA A 701 35.11 -5.67 9.67
C ALA A 701 34.54 -5.67 11.10
N GLN A 702 34.06 -6.82 11.58
CA GLN A 702 33.60 -6.94 12.95
C GLN A 702 34.73 -6.83 13.97
N GLN A 703 35.87 -7.47 13.70
CA GLN A 703 37.06 -7.39 14.58
C GLN A 703 37.56 -5.94 14.66
N ALA A 704 37.61 -5.25 13.51
CA ALA A 704 38.00 -3.83 13.47
C ALA A 704 37.03 -2.94 14.24
N ALA A 705 35.71 -3.18 14.09
CA ALA A 705 34.68 -2.46 14.83
C ALA A 705 34.79 -2.73 16.36
N ALA A 706 35.04 -3.98 16.74
CA ALA A 706 35.25 -4.34 18.16
C ALA A 706 36.51 -3.72 18.72
N ALA A 707 37.61 -3.67 17.98
CA ALA A 707 38.85 -3.00 18.35
C ALA A 707 38.63 -1.49 18.50
N ALA A 708 37.97 -0.85 17.55
CA ALA A 708 37.62 0.56 17.62
C ALA A 708 36.69 0.90 18.80
N ALA A 709 35.72 0.02 19.11
CA ALA A 709 34.86 0.20 20.28
C ALA A 709 35.60 0.04 21.63
N ASN A 710 36.67 -0.74 21.66
CA ASN A 710 37.51 -0.92 22.87
C ASN A 710 38.59 0.16 23.02
N THR A 711 38.92 0.87 21.94
CA THR A 711 39.89 1.99 21.99
C THR A 711 39.24 3.18 22.69
N PRO A 712 39.81 3.70 23.80
CA PRO A 712 39.23 4.86 24.46
C PRO A 712 39.28 6.10 23.53
N LEU A 713 38.20 6.84 23.47
CA LEU A 713 38.15 8.15 22.81
C LEU A 713 39.05 9.17 23.53
N ARG A 714 39.13 9.04 24.85
CA ARG A 714 40.04 9.82 25.73
C ARG A 714 40.56 8.95 26.87
N SER A 715 41.79 9.16 27.22
CA SER A 715 42.45 8.62 28.43
C SER A 715 43.20 9.78 29.11
N PHE A 716 43.33 9.68 30.42
CA PHE A 716 43.95 10.73 31.25
C PHE A 716 45.14 10.13 32.01
N PRO A 717 46.38 10.62 31.74
CA PRO A 717 47.57 10.12 32.41
C PRO A 717 47.51 10.26 33.91
N GLU A 718 46.82 11.29 34.42
CA GLU A 718 46.67 11.62 35.84
C GLU A 718 45.70 10.67 36.56
N GLU A 719 44.77 10.05 35.82
CA GLU A 719 43.78 9.10 36.34
C GLU A 719 43.59 7.95 35.33
N PRO A 720 44.51 6.97 35.31
CA PRO A 720 44.52 5.91 34.28
C PRO A 720 43.24 5.04 34.23
N ASP A 721 42.51 4.97 35.35
CA ASP A 721 41.26 4.23 35.46
C ASP A 721 40.05 4.96 34.82
N MET A 722 40.24 6.23 34.40
CA MET A 722 39.20 7.03 33.79
C MET A 722 39.36 7.05 32.28
N LEU A 723 38.40 6.43 31.58
CA LEU A 723 38.41 6.30 30.12
C LEU A 723 37.08 6.78 29.55
N VAL A 724 37.11 7.59 28.52
CA VAL A 724 35.93 7.90 27.70
C VAL A 724 35.89 6.89 26.56
N LYS A 725 34.84 6.10 26.49
CA LYS A 725 34.67 5.03 25.51
C LYS A 725 33.39 5.22 24.68
N ASN A 726 33.39 4.69 23.47
CA ASN A 726 32.19 4.62 22.64
C ASN A 726 31.44 3.33 23.01
N GLY A 727 30.13 3.42 23.24
CA GLY A 727 29.26 2.29 23.54
C GLY A 727 28.04 2.20 22.65
N ARG A 728 27.33 1.08 22.73
CA ARG A 728 26.12 0.81 21.92
C ARG A 728 25.04 1.90 22.04
N TYR A 729 24.99 2.60 23.16
CA TYR A 729 24.00 3.65 23.45
C TYR A 729 24.60 5.07 23.47
N GLY A 730 25.78 5.23 22.86
CA GLY A 730 26.56 6.47 22.84
C GLY A 730 27.79 6.43 23.73
N ALA A 731 28.59 7.50 23.68
CA ALA A 731 29.80 7.60 24.44
C ALA A 731 29.51 7.65 25.97
N TYR A 732 30.41 7.07 26.76
CA TYR A 732 30.30 6.99 28.22
C TYR A 732 31.68 7.06 28.90
N ILE A 733 31.69 7.44 30.15
CA ILE A 733 32.88 7.41 30.98
C ILE A 733 32.93 6.07 31.73
N ALA A 734 33.99 5.30 31.55
CA ALA A 734 34.31 4.14 32.36
C ALA A 734 35.29 4.57 33.46
N TYR A 735 34.91 4.39 34.75
CA TYR A 735 35.73 4.78 35.89
C TYR A 735 35.48 3.85 37.07
N LYS A 736 36.58 3.26 37.61
CA LYS A 736 36.57 2.34 38.77
C LYS A 736 35.50 1.24 38.65
N GLY A 737 35.42 0.60 37.47
CA GLY A 737 34.52 -0.52 37.22
C GLY A 737 33.05 -0.13 36.98
N LYS A 738 32.69 1.16 36.92
CA LYS A 738 31.35 1.68 36.63
C LYS A 738 31.34 2.51 35.37
N ASN A 739 30.18 2.49 34.68
CA ASN A 739 29.94 3.26 33.46
C ASN A 739 29.00 4.43 33.75
N TYR A 740 29.38 5.63 33.33
CA TYR A 740 28.63 6.88 33.53
C TYR A 740 28.25 7.46 32.16
N ARG A 741 26.98 7.75 31.99
CA ARG A 741 26.48 8.31 30.73
C ARG A 741 26.84 9.79 30.60
N LEU A 742 27.25 10.18 29.39
CA LEU A 742 27.50 11.60 29.10
C LEU A 742 26.20 12.40 28.99
N PRO A 743 26.17 13.65 29.45
CA PRO A 743 25.04 14.55 29.20
C PRO A 743 24.78 14.75 27.71
N LYS A 744 23.53 15.04 27.34
CA LYS A 744 23.14 15.31 25.94
C LYS A 744 23.89 16.56 25.45
N GLY A 745 24.59 16.43 24.30
CA GLY A 745 25.34 17.53 23.68
C GLY A 745 26.83 17.58 24.10
N SER A 746 27.31 16.69 24.98
CA SER A 746 28.75 16.58 25.29
C SER A 746 29.50 16.10 24.03
N LYS A 747 30.69 16.67 23.81
CA LYS A 747 31.66 16.21 22.82
C LYS A 747 32.69 15.31 23.47
N PRO A 748 32.61 13.98 23.27
CA PRO A 748 33.43 13.01 24.01
C PRO A 748 34.93 13.22 23.84
N GLU A 749 35.35 13.71 22.67
CA GLU A 749 36.77 13.92 22.32
C GLU A 749 37.38 15.20 22.92
N GLU A 750 36.53 16.14 23.37
CA GLU A 750 36.98 17.43 23.96
C GLU A 750 36.94 17.43 25.50
N LEU A 751 36.41 16.39 26.16
CA LEU A 751 36.26 16.32 27.62
C LEU A 751 37.62 16.37 28.33
N THR A 752 37.70 17.20 29.35
CA THR A 752 38.84 17.26 30.29
C THR A 752 38.64 16.27 31.43
N LEU A 753 39.73 16.00 32.20
CA LEU A 753 39.64 15.16 33.39
C LEU A 753 38.66 15.74 34.44
N ASP A 754 38.68 17.07 34.62
CA ASP A 754 37.78 17.77 35.55
C ASP A 754 36.29 17.67 35.11
N ASP A 755 36.02 17.71 33.82
CA ASP A 755 34.66 17.51 33.28
C ASP A 755 34.19 16.07 33.59
N CYS A 756 35.04 15.09 33.36
CA CYS A 756 34.72 13.69 33.62
C CYS A 756 34.50 13.43 35.13
N LEU A 757 35.33 14.01 36.02
CA LEU A 757 35.14 13.91 37.47
C LEU A 757 33.83 14.57 37.93
N LYS A 758 33.47 15.73 37.37
CA LYS A 758 32.17 16.39 37.62
C LYS A 758 31.01 15.50 37.24
N ILE A 759 31.01 14.96 36.01
CA ILE A 759 29.95 14.08 35.53
C ILE A 759 29.80 12.84 36.43
N VAL A 760 30.91 12.25 36.86
CA VAL A 760 30.91 11.11 37.80
C VAL A 760 30.33 11.50 39.16
N ALA A 761 30.67 12.70 39.67
CA ALA A 761 30.17 13.20 40.95
C ALA A 761 28.66 13.51 40.90
N ASP A 762 28.19 14.14 39.80
CA ASP A 762 26.78 14.47 39.63
C ASP A 762 25.92 13.23 39.39
N SER A 763 26.47 12.17 38.84
CA SER A 763 25.76 10.89 38.64
C SER A 763 25.66 10.04 39.94
N LYS A 764 26.28 10.47 41.04
CA LYS A 764 26.17 9.86 42.37
C LYS A 764 25.14 10.53 43.28
N LYS A 765 24.58 11.67 42.86
CA LYS A 765 23.42 12.31 43.46
C LYS A 765 22.12 11.83 42.78
#